data_0bb89bce9bfbcb939f183944e5c13979
#
_entry.id   0bb89bce9bfbcb939f183944e5c13979
#
_cell.length_a   1.000
_cell.length_b   1.000
_cell.length_c   1.000
_cell.angle_alpha   90.00
_cell.angle_beta   90.00
_cell.angle_gamma   90.00
#
_symmetry.space_group_name_H-M   'P 1'
#
loop_
_entity.id
_entity.type
_entity.pdbx_description
1 polymer ?
#
loop_
_entity_poly.entity_id
_entity_poly.type
_entity_poly.pdbx_seq_one_letter_code
_entity_poly.pdbx_strand_id
1 'polypeptide(L)'
;MDTQQNSSPVSAEQYQELFRTTYARYLSQGLEPNDAVARALLEMQQTSGEKAAETVEQQQEDIKMEEEGGGEMEERERVYSGDIEMETLKPASTSAVAHELAATCISTAAASTATATHSQTTVSTAGDNRAISGSNSNISAQNVIAASPMGTQLEDALNLATETGDYRVAKRLVYQVFSDPDVLSAAFIRNIAEQDEAKAQWWCIDRDQVGRVFTLLDAAMAGSDQEALQNTFRNALEMLVTQPWNVCSTWHSPRFLRFFLILFEHPAMFDPDYLNVVGGLCRLFYYLSEDAKTLVRAQWAMFFSADELHRLLDILQQAITVCLYGSRKMDLVYAACGVLAELHAVNRERAKSVEPFATYDEFYNDAVNSEVDIVQDYSRSIIFWKKHRAATRSARRMEQQEQRRLRQQDNGNEAERGREEQQQQQEEALQSAEPMPERMLSEMSFCDFPFVLDAASKSKVLQIDSDLEQRARAQDAILSRSMMMLETAPSPYLILKVRRDNIVEDAMQQLVHLSSSAETLKKPLKVKFVGEEGIDEGGVQKEFFQILIRQLLDPAYGMFTYDEETRTLWFNSDSLEATMEYELIGTLLALAIYNAVILDVSFPHLVYKKIMSCTLGLEDLEIALPELGRGLRQLLAFQGNVEEVYQRNFEYSYEVFGEVKTVELKPGGSTIPVTKANREEYVALYVDYVLNTSVARQYAAFHHGFHQVCNREVLSMFRWEELQLLVCGSSDLDFDALEEATHYEDGFTEDSNCIRDFWVIVHALPLEDKKKLLRFATGSDRVPIRGLSNLVFVISRNGPDSDRLPTAHTCFNHLLLPEYSSREKLKERLLLAINQAEGFGLR
;
A
#
# COMPACT_ATOMS: atom_id res chain seq x y z
N MET A 1 46.29 -31.22 -21.01
CA MET A 1 45.20 -32.11 -20.77
C MET A 1 44.61 -31.62 -19.47
N ASP A 2 43.95 -30.49 -19.41
CA ASP A 2 42.60 -30.06 -19.79
C ASP A 2 41.53 -30.74 -18.95
N THR A 3 41.07 -30.05 -17.98
CA THR A 3 39.68 -30.05 -17.53
C THR A 3 39.32 -28.68 -17.01
N GLN A 4 38.99 -27.78 -17.91
CA GLN A 4 38.16 -26.62 -17.59
C GLN A 4 36.74 -27.15 -17.27
N GLN A 5 36.33 -27.09 -16.02
CA GLN A 5 34.92 -27.23 -15.65
C GLN A 5 34.25 -25.88 -15.84
N ASN A 6 33.52 -25.74 -16.96
CA ASN A 6 32.53 -24.69 -17.15
C ASN A 6 31.46 -24.81 -16.07
N SER A 7 31.42 -23.85 -15.18
CA SER A 7 30.26 -23.65 -14.29
C SER A 7 29.14 -22.99 -15.11
N SER A 8 28.26 -23.80 -15.68
CA SER A 8 27.00 -23.32 -16.27
C SER A 8 26.13 -22.66 -15.20
N PRO A 9 25.44 -21.55 -15.49
CA PRO A 9 24.48 -20.98 -14.57
C PRO A 9 23.39 -22.03 -14.22
N VAL A 10 23.01 -22.09 -12.97
CA VAL A 10 21.98 -22.99 -12.44
C VAL A 10 20.72 -22.81 -13.27
N SER A 11 20.19 -23.88 -13.85
CA SER A 11 18.97 -23.81 -14.68
C SER A 11 17.76 -23.41 -13.84
N ALA A 12 16.75 -22.79 -14.43
CA ALA A 12 15.52 -22.40 -13.75
C ALA A 12 14.85 -23.62 -13.06
N GLU A 13 14.97 -24.81 -13.63
CA GLU A 13 14.45 -26.06 -13.06
C GLU A 13 15.21 -26.47 -11.79
N GLN A 14 16.54 -26.31 -11.77
CA GLN A 14 17.34 -26.60 -10.59
C GLN A 14 17.06 -25.60 -9.44
N TYR A 15 16.75 -24.36 -9.79
CA TYR A 15 16.36 -23.32 -8.81
C TYR A 15 14.99 -23.64 -8.17
N GLN A 16 14.02 -24.08 -8.98
CA GLN A 16 12.71 -24.50 -8.48
C GLN A 16 12.80 -25.73 -7.58
N GLU A 17 13.60 -26.72 -7.93
CA GLU A 17 13.80 -27.95 -7.14
C GLU A 17 14.44 -27.63 -5.78
N LEU A 18 15.39 -26.70 -5.74
CA LEU A 18 16.04 -26.24 -4.51
C LEU A 18 15.04 -25.51 -3.61
N PHE A 19 14.21 -24.62 -4.20
CA PHE A 19 13.17 -23.93 -3.47
C PHE A 19 12.15 -24.90 -2.86
N ARG A 20 11.62 -25.84 -3.61
CA ARG A 20 10.71 -26.87 -3.13
C ARG A 20 11.26 -27.64 -1.93
N THR A 21 12.48 -28.08 -2.03
CA THR A 21 13.15 -28.86 -0.98
C THR A 21 13.30 -28.04 0.29
N THR A 22 13.70 -26.78 0.15
CA THR A 22 13.92 -25.88 1.29
C THR A 22 12.59 -25.49 1.94
N TYR A 23 11.58 -25.16 1.16
CA TYR A 23 10.24 -24.83 1.61
C TYR A 23 9.57 -26.01 2.35
N ALA A 24 9.58 -27.19 1.77
CA ALA A 24 9.06 -28.40 2.43
C ALA A 24 9.78 -28.71 3.75
N ARG A 25 11.08 -28.42 3.85
CA ARG A 25 11.83 -28.57 5.08
C ARG A 25 11.33 -27.61 6.17
N TYR A 26 11.07 -26.34 5.85
CA TYR A 26 10.56 -25.37 6.80
C TYR A 26 9.12 -25.65 7.23
N LEU A 27 8.25 -26.10 6.33
CA LEU A 27 6.91 -26.58 6.70
C LEU A 27 6.99 -27.79 7.66
N SER A 28 7.90 -28.74 7.43
CA SER A 28 8.09 -29.88 8.32
C SER A 28 8.62 -29.51 9.71
N GLN A 29 9.21 -28.31 9.88
CA GLN A 29 9.63 -27.74 11.15
C GLN A 29 8.49 -27.00 11.87
N GLY A 30 7.29 -26.93 11.27
CA GLY A 30 6.11 -26.33 11.88
C GLY A 30 6.01 -24.81 11.72
N LEU A 31 6.71 -24.24 10.72
CA LEU A 31 6.53 -22.83 10.36
C LEU A 31 5.21 -22.66 9.59
N GLU A 32 4.59 -21.50 9.78
CA GLU A 32 3.46 -21.09 8.94
C GLU A 32 3.89 -20.98 7.47
N PRO A 33 2.99 -21.21 6.49
CA PRO A 33 3.35 -21.25 5.07
C PRO A 33 4.07 -19.98 4.56
N ASN A 34 3.64 -18.80 5.01
CA ASN A 34 4.27 -17.54 4.61
C ASN A 34 5.68 -17.36 5.18
N ASP A 35 5.89 -17.72 6.44
CA ASP A 35 7.21 -17.72 7.06
C ASP A 35 8.14 -18.77 6.45
N ALA A 36 7.60 -19.92 6.06
CA ALA A 36 8.36 -20.97 5.40
C ALA A 36 8.84 -20.52 3.99
N VAL A 37 8.02 -19.81 3.24
CA VAL A 37 8.39 -19.20 1.94
C VAL A 37 9.49 -18.15 2.13
N ALA A 38 9.29 -17.20 3.05
CA ALA A 38 10.24 -16.13 3.30
C ALA A 38 11.63 -16.69 3.69
N ARG A 39 11.68 -17.68 4.60
CA ARG A 39 12.94 -18.32 4.99
C ARG A 39 13.58 -19.16 3.91
N ALA A 40 12.79 -19.86 3.09
CA ALA A 40 13.31 -20.64 1.97
C ALA A 40 13.98 -19.73 0.94
N LEU A 41 13.36 -18.58 0.63
CA LEU A 41 13.89 -17.58 -0.29
C LEU A 41 15.17 -16.91 0.26
N LEU A 42 15.18 -16.57 1.55
CA LEU A 42 16.35 -15.97 2.20
C LEU A 42 17.57 -16.91 2.15
N GLU A 43 17.39 -18.20 2.42
CA GLU A 43 18.45 -19.20 2.35
C GLU A 43 18.98 -19.40 0.93
N MET A 44 18.10 -19.31 -0.07
CA MET A 44 18.49 -19.37 -1.47
C MET A 44 19.28 -18.14 -1.91
N GLN A 45 18.94 -16.95 -1.42
CA GLN A 45 19.70 -15.73 -1.68
C GLN A 45 21.09 -15.78 -1.06
N GLN A 46 21.22 -16.27 0.17
CA GLN A 46 22.52 -16.44 0.83
C GLN A 46 23.42 -17.42 0.06
N THR A 47 22.88 -18.57 -0.36
CA THR A 47 23.63 -19.54 -1.18
C THR A 47 24.00 -19.04 -2.56
N SER A 48 23.22 -18.13 -3.14
CA SER A 48 23.54 -17.49 -4.44
C SER A 48 24.55 -16.35 -4.27
N GLY A 49 24.46 -15.61 -3.15
CA GLY A 49 25.39 -14.54 -2.80
C GLY A 49 26.80 -15.07 -2.47
N GLU A 50 26.90 -16.17 -1.70
CA GLU A 50 28.18 -16.82 -1.40
C GLU A 50 28.88 -17.32 -2.66
N LYS A 51 28.16 -17.91 -3.61
CA LYS A 51 28.75 -18.33 -4.91
C LYS A 51 29.16 -17.14 -5.80
N ALA A 52 28.45 -16.03 -5.73
CA ALA A 52 28.83 -14.81 -6.43
C ALA A 52 30.05 -14.14 -5.79
N ALA A 53 30.16 -14.16 -4.48
CA ALA A 53 31.33 -13.65 -3.75
C ALA A 53 32.58 -14.49 -4.01
N GLU A 54 32.51 -15.82 -3.99
CA GLU A 54 33.60 -16.71 -4.36
C GLU A 54 34.08 -16.48 -5.80
N THR A 55 33.18 -16.16 -6.72
CA THR A 55 33.53 -15.86 -8.11
C THR A 55 34.24 -14.51 -8.26
N VAL A 56 33.85 -13.51 -7.46
CA VAL A 56 34.49 -12.19 -7.44
C VAL A 56 35.84 -12.22 -6.76
N GLU A 57 36.01 -12.97 -5.66
CA GLU A 57 37.31 -13.16 -5.01
C GLU A 57 38.29 -13.91 -5.93
N GLN A 58 37.83 -14.93 -6.66
CA GLN A 58 38.66 -15.63 -7.62
C GLN A 58 39.11 -14.75 -8.79
N GLN A 59 38.22 -13.87 -9.28
CA GLN A 59 38.59 -12.87 -10.31
C GLN A 59 39.53 -11.78 -9.78
N GLN A 60 39.46 -11.41 -8.49
CA GLN A 60 40.41 -10.48 -7.88
C GLN A 60 41.78 -11.11 -7.62
N GLU A 61 41.86 -12.39 -7.33
CA GLU A 61 43.12 -13.11 -7.23
C GLU A 61 43.80 -13.30 -8.61
N ASP A 62 43.04 -13.58 -9.65
CA ASP A 62 43.58 -13.68 -11.03
C ASP A 62 44.12 -12.33 -11.52
N ILE A 63 43.48 -11.20 -11.19
CA ILE A 63 43.98 -9.85 -11.54
C ILE A 63 45.25 -9.50 -10.77
N LYS A 64 45.34 -9.89 -9.48
CA LYS A 64 46.59 -9.68 -8.72
C LYS A 64 47.78 -10.49 -9.20
N MET A 65 47.55 -11.64 -9.78
CA MET A 65 48.62 -12.45 -10.37
C MET A 65 49.16 -11.94 -11.72
N GLU A 66 48.33 -11.12 -12.44
CA GLU A 66 48.78 -10.45 -13.67
C GLU A 66 49.55 -9.14 -13.39
N GLU A 67 49.35 -8.47 -12.25
CA GLU A 67 50.09 -7.23 -11.89
C GLU A 67 51.48 -7.44 -11.32
N GLU A 68 51.82 -8.62 -10.80
CA GLU A 68 53.17 -8.90 -10.28
C GLU A 68 54.24 -9.28 -11.32
N GLY A 69 53.92 -9.26 -12.63
CA GLY A 69 54.77 -9.72 -13.75
C GLY A 69 55.44 -8.67 -14.60
N GLY A 70 55.39 -7.38 -14.29
CA GLY A 70 55.99 -6.36 -15.20
C GLY A 70 56.71 -5.23 -14.45
N GLY A 71 58.02 -5.21 -14.53
CA GLY A 71 58.94 -4.32 -13.81
C GLY A 71 59.02 -2.88 -14.34
N GLU A 72 59.47 -2.09 -13.41
CA GLU A 72 60.21 -0.82 -13.45
C GLU A 72 60.16 0.10 -14.68
N MET A 73 59.67 1.34 -14.50
CA MET A 73 60.49 2.58 -14.65
C MET A 73 59.75 3.88 -14.44
N GLU A 74 60.33 4.70 -13.59
CA GLU A 74 60.47 6.18 -13.60
C GLU A 74 59.30 7.13 -13.25
N GLU A 75 59.52 7.78 -12.11
CA GLU A 75 59.05 9.09 -11.69
C GLU A 75 59.13 10.20 -12.77
N ARG A 76 58.07 11.00 -12.83
CA ARG A 76 58.15 12.47 -13.01
C ARG A 76 56.88 13.17 -12.58
N GLU A 77 57.01 14.01 -11.57
CA GLU A 77 56.09 15.07 -11.19
C GLU A 77 55.72 15.98 -12.37
N ARG A 78 54.40 16.36 -12.48
CA ARG A 78 54.02 17.73 -12.80
C ARG A 78 52.58 18.01 -12.42
N VAL A 79 52.44 19.05 -11.59
CA VAL A 79 51.28 19.87 -11.27
C VAL A 79 50.59 20.36 -12.54
N TYR A 80 49.27 20.19 -12.62
CA TYR A 80 48.38 21.21 -13.17
C TYR A 80 46.89 20.91 -12.81
N SER A 81 46.22 21.94 -12.33
CA SER A 81 44.80 22.10 -12.16
C SER A 81 43.99 21.96 -13.46
N GLY A 82 42.87 21.30 -13.44
CA GLY A 82 41.89 21.29 -14.56
C GLY A 82 40.70 20.37 -14.27
N ASP A 83 39.58 20.92 -14.40
CA ASP A 83 38.23 20.36 -14.25
C ASP A 83 38.06 18.92 -14.77
N ILE A 84 37.54 18.04 -13.96
CA ILE A 84 37.17 16.69 -14.40
C ILE A 84 35.64 16.62 -14.41
N GLU A 85 35.10 16.61 -15.63
CA GLU A 85 33.75 16.13 -15.91
C GLU A 85 33.62 14.65 -15.53
N MET A 86 32.62 14.33 -14.72
CA MET A 86 32.27 12.93 -14.38
C MET A 86 31.54 12.28 -15.56
N GLU A 87 32.24 11.52 -16.37
CA GLU A 87 31.64 10.54 -17.27
C GLU A 87 31.15 9.32 -16.46
N THR A 88 29.86 9.12 -16.51
CA THR A 88 29.18 7.96 -15.93
C THR A 88 29.51 6.70 -16.71
N LEU A 89 30.18 5.77 -16.06
CA LEU A 89 30.31 4.39 -16.55
C LEU A 89 28.95 3.69 -16.54
N LYS A 90 28.45 3.35 -17.73
CA LYS A 90 27.28 2.51 -17.92
C LYS A 90 27.63 1.06 -17.60
N PRO A 91 26.80 0.30 -16.87
CA PRO A 91 26.96 -1.14 -16.79
C PRO A 91 26.58 -1.76 -18.17
N ALA A 92 27.38 -2.71 -18.61
CA ALA A 92 27.19 -3.42 -19.86
C ALA A 92 25.87 -4.20 -19.86
N SER A 93 25.10 -4.03 -20.93
CA SER A 93 23.79 -4.61 -21.12
C SER A 93 23.84 -6.13 -21.33
N THR A 94 23.28 -6.90 -20.39
CA THR A 94 22.88 -8.30 -20.55
C THR A 94 21.61 -8.48 -21.39
N SER A 95 21.16 -7.42 -22.08
CA SER A 95 19.90 -7.39 -22.84
C SER A 95 19.98 -8.06 -24.23
N ALA A 96 21.14 -8.35 -24.76
CA ALA A 96 21.26 -8.91 -26.10
C ALA A 96 21.00 -10.43 -26.16
N VAL A 97 21.25 -11.17 -25.08
CA VAL A 97 21.09 -12.63 -25.07
C VAL A 97 19.62 -13.04 -24.79
N ALA A 98 18.86 -12.18 -24.10
CA ALA A 98 17.44 -12.45 -23.84
C ALA A 98 16.55 -12.24 -25.07
N HIS A 99 16.94 -11.39 -26.02
CA HIS A 99 16.18 -11.15 -27.25
C HIS A 99 16.33 -12.26 -28.29
N GLU A 100 17.44 -12.97 -28.30
CA GLU A 100 17.69 -14.06 -29.25
C GLU A 100 17.00 -15.36 -28.83
N LEU A 101 16.84 -15.60 -27.54
CA LEU A 101 16.07 -16.75 -27.02
C LEU A 101 14.56 -16.61 -27.18
N ALA A 102 14.01 -15.38 -27.15
CA ALA A 102 12.61 -15.13 -27.40
C ALA A 102 12.21 -15.32 -28.88
N ALA A 103 13.10 -15.04 -29.80
CA ALA A 103 12.87 -15.25 -31.25
C ALA A 103 12.86 -16.72 -31.67
N THR A 104 13.59 -17.57 -30.96
CA THR A 104 13.68 -19.01 -31.26
C THR A 104 12.45 -19.80 -30.78
N CYS A 105 11.78 -19.34 -29.70
CA CYS A 105 10.55 -19.98 -29.20
C CYS A 105 9.31 -19.66 -30.04
N ILE A 106 9.29 -18.58 -30.79
CA ILE A 106 8.16 -18.20 -31.68
C ILE A 106 8.18 -18.98 -32.98
N SER A 107 9.35 -19.43 -33.43
CA SER A 107 9.51 -20.14 -34.68
C SER A 107 9.15 -21.65 -34.62
N THR A 108 9.13 -22.25 -33.45
CA THR A 108 8.76 -23.67 -33.25
C THR A 108 7.27 -23.89 -32.98
N ALA A 109 6.51 -22.83 -32.59
CA ALA A 109 5.06 -22.93 -32.42
C ALA A 109 4.26 -22.78 -33.72
N ALA A 110 4.86 -22.26 -34.78
CA ALA A 110 4.19 -22.04 -36.07
C ALA A 110 4.23 -23.25 -37.04
N ALA A 111 4.94 -24.33 -36.70
CA ALA A 111 5.14 -25.48 -37.59
C ALA A 111 4.24 -26.70 -37.30
N SER A 112 3.36 -26.65 -36.28
CA SER A 112 2.51 -27.78 -35.94
C SER A 112 1.00 -27.61 -36.19
N THR A 113 0.59 -26.54 -36.89
CA THR A 113 -0.84 -26.27 -37.20
C THR A 113 -1.23 -26.36 -38.67
N ALA A 114 -0.57 -27.25 -39.41
CA ALA A 114 -1.01 -27.55 -40.76
C ALA A 114 -1.02 -29.06 -40.99
N THR A 115 -2.05 -29.76 -40.54
CA THR A 115 -2.64 -30.95 -41.19
C THR A 115 -3.74 -31.56 -40.28
N ALA A 116 -4.98 -31.17 -40.43
CA ALA A 116 -6.14 -32.06 -40.25
C ALA A 116 -7.33 -31.46 -40.98
N THR A 117 -7.43 -31.76 -42.26
CA THR A 117 -8.62 -31.55 -43.09
C THR A 117 -9.67 -32.62 -42.84
N HIS A 118 -10.88 -32.18 -42.69
CA HIS A 118 -12.17 -32.82 -42.97
C HIS A 118 -12.24 -34.32 -43.34
N SER A 119 -13.05 -35.05 -42.60
CA SER A 119 -13.97 -36.01 -43.20
C SER A 119 -15.24 -36.16 -42.35
N GLN A 120 -16.30 -35.52 -42.80
CA GLN A 120 -17.66 -35.85 -42.44
C GLN A 120 -17.98 -37.24 -43.03
N THR A 121 -18.52 -38.14 -42.24
CA THR A 121 -19.26 -39.30 -42.73
C THR A 121 -20.48 -39.50 -41.84
N THR A 122 -21.62 -39.17 -42.40
CA THR A 122 -22.95 -39.63 -42.00
C THR A 122 -23.10 -41.13 -42.29
N VAL A 123 -23.54 -41.90 -41.32
CA VAL A 123 -24.21 -43.18 -41.63
C VAL A 123 -25.35 -43.44 -40.64
N SER A 124 -26.51 -43.68 -41.22
CA SER A 124 -27.81 -44.01 -40.70
C SER A 124 -27.89 -45.41 -40.12
N THR A 125 -28.75 -45.54 -39.13
CA THR A 125 -29.64 -46.65 -38.70
C THR A 125 -29.61 -47.99 -39.48
N ALA A 126 -29.48 -49.12 -38.76
CA ALA A 126 -30.49 -50.17 -38.67
C ALA A 126 -29.92 -51.41 -37.92
N GLY A 127 -30.71 -51.97 -37.10
CA GLY A 127 -30.80 -53.07 -36.20
C GLY A 127 -29.99 -54.35 -36.52
N ASP A 128 -29.67 -55.06 -35.48
CA ASP A 128 -30.18 -56.41 -35.22
C ASP A 128 -29.73 -56.88 -33.81
N ASN A 129 -30.73 -57.54 -33.13
CA ASN A 129 -30.58 -58.24 -31.89
C ASN A 129 -29.79 -59.55 -32.06
N ARG A 130 -28.79 -59.83 -31.22
CA ARG A 130 -28.61 -61.21 -30.68
C ARG A 130 -27.87 -61.18 -29.34
N ALA A 131 -28.47 -61.81 -28.37
CA ALA A 131 -27.99 -62.03 -27.01
C ALA A 131 -26.80 -63.01 -26.96
N ILE A 132 -25.75 -62.61 -26.16
CA ILE A 132 -24.85 -63.56 -25.53
C ILE A 132 -24.65 -63.10 -24.07
N SER A 133 -25.06 -63.99 -23.16
CA SER A 133 -24.90 -63.86 -21.70
C SER A 133 -23.43 -64.07 -21.28
N GLY A 134 -22.92 -63.20 -20.47
CA GLY A 134 -21.63 -63.40 -19.82
C GLY A 134 -21.10 -62.17 -19.11
N SER A 135 -21.13 -62.18 -17.76
CA SER A 135 -20.47 -61.26 -16.83
C SER A 135 -20.89 -59.78 -16.85
N ASN A 136 -22.04 -59.53 -16.27
CA ASN A 136 -22.61 -58.19 -16.04
C ASN A 136 -22.39 -57.71 -14.58
N SER A 137 -21.19 -57.28 -14.21
CA SER A 137 -21.07 -56.48 -13.00
C SER A 137 -20.33 -55.14 -13.22
N ASN A 138 -19.52 -55.04 -14.30
CA ASN A 138 -18.83 -53.76 -14.59
C ASN A 138 -19.58 -52.87 -15.60
N ILE A 139 -20.54 -53.34 -16.34
CA ILE A 139 -21.30 -52.55 -17.34
C ILE A 139 -22.41 -51.70 -16.69
N SER A 140 -22.96 -52.16 -15.56
CA SER A 140 -23.99 -51.39 -14.85
C SER A 140 -23.44 -50.15 -14.12
N ALA A 141 -22.22 -50.23 -13.59
CA ALA A 141 -21.58 -49.08 -12.93
C ALA A 141 -21.21 -47.97 -13.92
N GLN A 142 -20.72 -48.35 -15.14
CA GLN A 142 -20.39 -47.37 -16.17
C GLN A 142 -21.61 -46.68 -16.79
N ASN A 143 -22.77 -47.32 -16.85
CA ASN A 143 -23.99 -46.71 -17.37
C ASN A 143 -24.74 -45.86 -16.33
N VAL A 144 -24.52 -46.09 -15.04
CA VAL A 144 -25.08 -45.24 -13.96
C VAL A 144 -24.28 -43.95 -13.82
N ILE A 145 -22.97 -44.03 -14.00
CA ILE A 145 -22.08 -42.87 -13.97
C ILE A 145 -22.38 -41.88 -15.13
N ALA A 146 -22.82 -42.37 -16.29
CA ALA A 146 -23.11 -41.51 -17.45
C ALA A 146 -24.45 -40.72 -17.35
N ALA A 147 -25.29 -40.94 -16.34
CA ALA A 147 -26.59 -40.30 -16.15
C ALA A 147 -26.58 -39.25 -15.03
N SER A 148 -25.52 -39.17 -14.22
CA SER A 148 -25.38 -38.25 -13.08
C SER A 148 -24.64 -36.98 -13.47
N PRO A 149 -24.77 -35.83 -12.69
CA PRO A 149 -24.01 -34.63 -12.89
C PRO A 149 -22.49 -34.89 -12.93
N MET A 150 -21.73 -34.11 -13.69
CA MET A 150 -20.28 -34.30 -13.88
C MET A 150 -19.49 -34.36 -12.58
N GLY A 151 -19.87 -33.51 -11.59
CA GLY A 151 -19.24 -33.52 -10.27
C GLY A 151 -19.43 -34.85 -9.53
N THR A 152 -20.64 -35.44 -9.58
CA THR A 152 -20.93 -36.75 -8.99
C THR A 152 -20.19 -37.86 -9.72
N GLN A 153 -20.13 -37.81 -11.04
CA GLN A 153 -19.35 -38.79 -11.84
C GLN A 153 -17.84 -38.73 -11.47
N LEU A 154 -17.30 -37.54 -11.24
CA LEU A 154 -15.92 -37.35 -10.84
C LEU A 154 -15.67 -37.90 -9.41
N GLU A 155 -16.58 -37.59 -8.47
CA GLU A 155 -16.53 -38.08 -7.08
C GLU A 155 -16.55 -39.64 -7.05
N ASP A 156 -17.49 -40.26 -7.78
CA ASP A 156 -17.60 -41.71 -7.88
C ASP A 156 -16.36 -42.37 -8.55
N ALA A 157 -15.81 -41.69 -9.57
CA ALA A 157 -14.61 -42.17 -10.26
C ALA A 157 -13.34 -42.09 -9.40
N LEU A 158 -13.21 -41.08 -8.58
CA LEU A 158 -12.10 -40.93 -7.62
C LEU A 158 -12.20 -41.98 -6.50
N ASN A 159 -13.39 -42.20 -5.94
CA ASN A 159 -13.62 -43.22 -4.94
C ASN A 159 -13.29 -44.63 -5.51
N LEU A 160 -13.79 -44.96 -6.69
CA LEU A 160 -13.51 -46.23 -7.34
C LEU A 160 -12.01 -46.42 -7.67
N ALA A 161 -11.35 -45.35 -8.08
CA ALA A 161 -9.91 -45.35 -8.36
C ALA A 161 -9.08 -45.62 -7.11
N THR A 162 -9.49 -45.04 -5.98
CA THR A 162 -8.85 -45.26 -4.67
C THR A 162 -9.00 -46.72 -4.20
N GLU A 163 -10.15 -47.31 -4.46
CA GLU A 163 -10.42 -48.73 -4.09
C GLU A 163 -9.72 -49.73 -5.01
N THR A 164 -9.66 -49.44 -6.29
CA THR A 164 -9.18 -50.39 -7.31
C THR A 164 -7.74 -50.19 -7.76
N GLY A 165 -7.16 -49.01 -7.51
CA GLY A 165 -5.86 -48.59 -8.04
C GLY A 165 -5.88 -48.21 -9.53
N ASP A 166 -7.06 -48.20 -10.20
CA ASP A 166 -7.19 -47.85 -11.63
C ASP A 166 -7.68 -46.44 -11.81
N TYR A 167 -6.77 -45.51 -12.06
CA TYR A 167 -7.03 -44.09 -12.23
C TYR A 167 -7.37 -43.62 -13.66
N ARG A 168 -7.54 -44.51 -14.64
CA ARG A 168 -7.76 -44.16 -16.05
C ARG A 168 -9.05 -43.35 -16.27
N VAL A 169 -10.14 -43.75 -15.63
CA VAL A 169 -11.42 -43.02 -15.71
C VAL A 169 -11.35 -41.70 -14.96
N ALA A 170 -10.79 -41.71 -13.75
CA ALA A 170 -10.60 -40.51 -12.94
C ALA A 170 -9.75 -39.43 -13.68
N LYS A 171 -8.61 -39.82 -14.28
CA LYS A 171 -7.77 -38.91 -15.09
C LYS A 171 -8.52 -38.26 -16.25
N ARG A 172 -9.33 -39.05 -16.96
CA ARG A 172 -10.13 -38.48 -18.07
C ARG A 172 -11.15 -37.47 -17.56
N LEU A 173 -11.87 -37.77 -16.47
CA LEU A 173 -12.87 -36.87 -15.89
C LEU A 173 -12.23 -35.62 -15.27
N VAL A 174 -11.10 -35.78 -14.56
CA VAL A 174 -10.31 -34.62 -14.04
C VAL A 174 -9.95 -33.70 -15.18
N TYR A 175 -9.36 -34.18 -16.26
CA TYR A 175 -9.03 -33.34 -17.42
C TYR A 175 -10.29 -32.68 -17.99
N GLN A 176 -11.38 -33.45 -18.17
CA GLN A 176 -12.62 -32.95 -18.80
C GLN A 176 -13.31 -31.88 -17.97
N VAL A 177 -13.31 -32.00 -16.63
CA VAL A 177 -13.94 -31.06 -15.71
C VAL A 177 -13.07 -29.79 -15.53
N PHE A 178 -11.77 -29.94 -15.38
CA PHE A 178 -10.89 -28.84 -15.01
C PHE A 178 -10.20 -28.13 -16.19
N SER A 179 -10.40 -28.56 -17.43
CA SER A 179 -9.84 -27.88 -18.60
C SER A 179 -10.76 -26.86 -19.27
N ASP A 180 -12.04 -26.84 -18.90
CA ASP A 180 -13.06 -25.99 -19.51
C ASP A 180 -13.86 -25.23 -18.46
N PRO A 181 -13.88 -23.87 -18.49
CA PRO A 181 -14.59 -23.03 -17.52
C PRO A 181 -16.09 -23.32 -17.43
N ASP A 182 -16.75 -23.61 -18.57
CA ASP A 182 -18.19 -23.91 -18.63
C ASP A 182 -18.51 -25.26 -18.00
N VAL A 183 -17.68 -26.27 -18.26
CA VAL A 183 -17.85 -27.60 -17.70
C VAL A 183 -17.62 -27.56 -16.19
N LEU A 184 -16.56 -26.91 -15.74
CA LEU A 184 -16.26 -26.77 -14.30
C LEU A 184 -17.36 -25.98 -13.58
N SER A 185 -17.81 -24.87 -14.15
CA SER A 185 -18.90 -24.06 -13.59
C SER A 185 -20.24 -24.80 -13.50
N ALA A 186 -20.45 -25.81 -14.35
CA ALA A 186 -21.68 -26.64 -14.37
C ALA A 186 -21.56 -27.94 -13.52
N ALA A 187 -20.35 -28.39 -13.19
CA ALA A 187 -20.10 -29.69 -12.56
C ALA A 187 -20.65 -29.79 -11.15
N PHE A 188 -20.66 -28.68 -10.39
CA PHE A 188 -20.95 -28.65 -8.95
C PHE A 188 -22.20 -27.80 -8.62
N ILE A 189 -23.26 -27.93 -9.41
CA ILE A 189 -24.51 -27.20 -9.17
C ILE A 189 -25.44 -28.05 -8.28
N ARG A 190 -25.95 -27.44 -7.19
CA ARG A 190 -26.96 -28.03 -6.32
C ARG A 190 -28.28 -28.16 -7.08
N ASN A 191 -28.89 -29.37 -7.14
CA ASN A 191 -30.25 -29.58 -7.65
C ASN A 191 -31.26 -28.95 -6.67
N ILE A 192 -31.78 -27.77 -7.00
CA ILE A 192 -32.82 -27.10 -6.25
C ILE A 192 -34.17 -27.51 -6.83
N ALA A 193 -35.09 -27.97 -5.97
CA ALA A 193 -36.48 -28.30 -6.40
C ALA A 193 -37.16 -27.03 -6.92
N GLU A 194 -37.94 -27.14 -7.99
CA GLU A 194 -38.55 -26.03 -8.78
C GLU A 194 -39.36 -24.99 -7.97
N GLN A 195 -39.68 -25.24 -6.71
CA GLN A 195 -40.45 -24.30 -5.87
C GLN A 195 -39.61 -23.17 -5.20
N ASP A 196 -38.30 -23.24 -5.23
CA ASP A 196 -37.42 -22.24 -4.62
C ASP A 196 -36.59 -21.41 -5.66
N GLU A 197 -36.86 -21.55 -6.95
CA GLU A 197 -36.12 -20.84 -8.03
C GLU A 197 -36.13 -19.31 -7.88
N ALA A 198 -37.17 -18.72 -7.30
CA ALA A 198 -37.24 -17.26 -7.06
C ALA A 198 -36.39 -16.78 -5.87
N LYS A 199 -35.93 -17.70 -4.99
CA LYS A 199 -35.02 -17.43 -3.86
C LYS A 199 -33.65 -18.06 -4.06
N ALA A 200 -33.50 -18.98 -4.99
CA ALA A 200 -32.24 -19.63 -5.32
C ALA A 200 -31.36 -18.63 -6.04
N GLN A 201 -30.49 -18.02 -5.28
CA GLN A 201 -29.49 -17.14 -5.85
C GLN A 201 -28.72 -17.87 -6.94
N TRP A 202 -28.45 -17.18 -8.00
CA TRP A 202 -27.91 -17.60 -9.29
C TRP A 202 -26.65 -18.48 -9.27
N TRP A 203 -26.01 -18.62 -8.12
CA TRP A 203 -24.74 -19.33 -8.01
C TRP A 203 -24.84 -20.80 -7.65
N CYS A 204 -25.74 -21.22 -6.81
CA CYS A 204 -26.14 -22.61 -6.45
C CYS A 204 -24.99 -23.65 -6.44
N ILE A 205 -23.78 -23.26 -6.00
CA ILE A 205 -22.63 -24.16 -5.94
C ILE A 205 -22.82 -25.12 -4.75
N ASP A 206 -22.62 -26.41 -4.97
CA ASP A 206 -22.53 -27.42 -3.91
C ASP A 206 -21.10 -27.45 -3.35
N ARG A 207 -20.83 -26.54 -2.42
CA ARG A 207 -19.50 -26.41 -1.80
C ARG A 207 -19.07 -27.65 -1.02
N ASP A 208 -20.03 -28.36 -0.41
CA ASP A 208 -19.76 -29.62 0.31
C ASP A 208 -19.24 -30.69 -0.67
N GLN A 209 -19.84 -30.78 -1.88
CA GLN A 209 -19.36 -31.66 -2.92
C GLN A 209 -17.99 -31.22 -3.47
N VAL A 210 -17.78 -29.94 -3.68
CA VAL A 210 -16.46 -29.40 -4.09
C VAL A 210 -15.38 -29.83 -3.08
N GLY A 211 -15.63 -29.60 -1.79
CA GLY A 211 -14.69 -29.96 -0.72
C GLY A 211 -14.38 -31.48 -0.68
N ARG A 212 -15.40 -32.33 -0.84
CA ARG A 212 -15.18 -33.79 -0.90
C ARG A 212 -14.36 -34.21 -2.11
N VAL A 213 -14.66 -33.65 -3.30
CA VAL A 213 -13.91 -33.95 -4.53
C VAL A 213 -12.45 -33.49 -4.40
N PHE A 214 -12.19 -32.34 -3.82
CA PHE A 214 -10.84 -31.84 -3.58
C PHE A 214 -10.07 -32.74 -2.61
N THR A 215 -10.69 -33.12 -1.49
CA THR A 215 -10.08 -34.04 -0.52
C THR A 215 -9.74 -35.40 -1.17
N LEU A 216 -10.63 -35.94 -2.00
CA LEU A 216 -10.39 -37.20 -2.73
C LEU A 216 -9.30 -37.05 -3.79
N LEU A 217 -9.26 -35.91 -4.48
CA LEU A 217 -8.25 -35.63 -5.49
C LEU A 217 -6.86 -35.47 -4.84
N ASP A 218 -6.76 -34.74 -3.74
CA ASP A 218 -5.50 -34.57 -3.01
C ASP A 218 -5.01 -35.91 -2.44
N ALA A 219 -5.91 -36.73 -1.85
CA ALA A 219 -5.58 -38.06 -1.37
C ALA A 219 -5.14 -38.99 -2.52
N ALA A 220 -5.82 -38.91 -3.66
CA ALA A 220 -5.43 -39.63 -4.87
C ALA A 220 -4.11 -39.15 -5.47
N MET A 221 -3.72 -37.93 -5.33
CA MET A 221 -2.42 -37.36 -5.73
C MET A 221 -1.28 -37.62 -4.71
N ALA A 222 -1.60 -37.95 -3.42
CA ALA A 222 -0.65 -38.24 -2.34
C ALA A 222 0.01 -39.63 -2.35
N GLY A 223 -0.29 -40.73 -3.17
CA GLY A 223 0.28 -42.11 -3.25
C GLY A 223 1.36 -42.34 -4.32
N SER A 224 1.96 -43.50 -4.43
CA SER A 224 3.18 -43.79 -5.20
C SER A 224 3.10 -43.84 -6.75
N ASP A 225 1.90 -43.77 -7.35
CA ASP A 225 1.66 -43.80 -8.81
C ASP A 225 1.11 -42.47 -9.35
N GLN A 226 1.40 -41.39 -8.69
CA GLN A 226 0.66 -40.11 -8.66
C GLN A 226 1.04 -39.06 -9.67
N GLU A 227 2.28 -38.99 -10.05
CA GLU A 227 2.79 -37.98 -10.96
C GLU A 227 1.91 -37.82 -12.21
N ALA A 228 1.35 -38.94 -12.67
CA ALA A 228 0.50 -38.91 -13.86
C ALA A 228 -0.91 -38.27 -13.60
N LEU A 229 -1.49 -38.38 -12.39
CA LEU A 229 -2.76 -37.70 -12.07
C LEU A 229 -2.52 -36.22 -11.78
N GLN A 230 -1.49 -35.92 -11.01
CA GLN A 230 -1.09 -34.56 -10.72
C GLN A 230 -0.76 -33.77 -12.00
N ASN A 231 0.02 -34.36 -12.91
CA ASN A 231 0.31 -33.77 -14.21
C ASN A 231 -0.97 -33.58 -15.05
N THR A 232 -1.93 -34.54 -14.98
CA THR A 232 -3.20 -34.41 -15.70
C THR A 232 -4.02 -33.23 -15.14
N PHE A 233 -4.09 -33.08 -13.82
CA PHE A 233 -4.80 -31.99 -13.15
C PHE A 233 -4.13 -30.62 -13.48
N ARG A 234 -2.82 -30.53 -13.34
CA ARG A 234 -2.06 -29.33 -13.68
C ARG A 234 -2.27 -28.91 -15.14
N ASN A 235 -2.11 -29.85 -16.09
CA ASN A 235 -2.31 -29.59 -17.52
C ASN A 235 -3.74 -29.13 -17.82
N ALA A 236 -4.75 -29.70 -17.13
CA ALA A 236 -6.14 -29.29 -17.28
C ALA A 236 -6.33 -27.82 -16.83
N LEU A 237 -5.80 -27.47 -15.67
CA LEU A 237 -5.86 -26.08 -15.15
C LEU A 237 -5.08 -25.10 -16.03
N GLU A 238 -3.91 -25.49 -16.52
CA GLU A 238 -3.16 -24.65 -17.47
C GLU A 238 -3.95 -24.40 -18.77
N MET A 239 -4.64 -25.40 -19.29
CA MET A 239 -5.55 -25.23 -20.44
C MET A 239 -6.69 -24.27 -20.10
N LEU A 240 -7.30 -24.39 -18.92
CA LEU A 240 -8.39 -23.52 -18.48
C LEU A 240 -7.94 -22.04 -18.42
N VAL A 241 -6.77 -21.76 -17.86
CA VAL A 241 -6.29 -20.37 -17.69
C VAL A 241 -5.68 -19.77 -18.96
N THR A 242 -5.51 -20.52 -20.03
CA THR A 242 -5.03 -20.03 -21.36
C THR A 242 -6.15 -19.41 -22.22
N GLN A 243 -7.38 -19.27 -21.70
CA GLN A 243 -8.47 -18.63 -22.43
C GLN A 243 -8.11 -17.21 -22.88
N PRO A 244 -8.50 -16.83 -24.14
CA PRO A 244 -8.22 -15.48 -24.63
C PRO A 244 -8.96 -14.41 -23.79
N TRP A 245 -8.27 -13.33 -23.45
CA TRP A 245 -8.83 -12.24 -22.64
C TRP A 245 -10.09 -11.59 -23.23
N ASN A 246 -10.20 -11.49 -24.55
CA ASN A 246 -11.38 -10.94 -25.23
C ASN A 246 -12.63 -11.81 -25.07
N VAL A 247 -12.49 -13.07 -24.72
CA VAL A 247 -13.62 -13.95 -24.37
C VAL A 247 -14.06 -13.67 -22.93
N CYS A 248 -13.11 -13.42 -22.02
CA CYS A 248 -13.41 -13.16 -20.61
C CYS A 248 -14.27 -11.91 -20.42
N SER A 249 -14.06 -10.86 -21.20
CA SER A 249 -14.87 -9.63 -21.17
C SER A 249 -16.35 -9.86 -21.51
N THR A 250 -16.70 -11.00 -22.12
CA THR A 250 -18.09 -11.35 -22.45
C THR A 250 -18.79 -12.18 -21.35
N TRP A 251 -18.07 -12.53 -20.27
CA TRP A 251 -18.60 -13.33 -19.18
C TRP A 251 -19.39 -12.48 -18.18
N HIS A 252 -20.71 -12.42 -18.34
CA HIS A 252 -21.60 -11.58 -17.51
C HIS A 252 -22.57 -12.38 -16.65
N SER A 253 -22.46 -13.69 -16.60
CA SER A 253 -23.38 -14.53 -15.86
C SER A 253 -22.69 -15.51 -14.92
N PRO A 254 -23.33 -15.93 -13.84
CA PRO A 254 -22.79 -16.93 -12.91
C PRO A 254 -22.30 -18.21 -13.58
N ARG A 255 -22.93 -18.60 -14.70
CA ARG A 255 -22.52 -19.75 -15.47
C ARG A 255 -21.05 -19.74 -15.86
N PHE A 256 -20.51 -18.55 -16.18
CA PHE A 256 -19.13 -18.38 -16.61
C PHE A 256 -18.18 -17.95 -15.48
N LEU A 257 -18.71 -17.71 -14.27
CA LEU A 257 -17.94 -17.12 -13.18
C LEU A 257 -17.74 -18.08 -12.00
N ARG A 258 -18.55 -19.17 -11.90
CA ARG A 258 -18.50 -20.09 -10.76
C ARG A 258 -17.14 -20.76 -10.58
N PHE A 259 -16.42 -21.03 -11.68
CA PHE A 259 -15.12 -21.68 -11.62
C PHE A 259 -14.09 -20.88 -10.82
N PHE A 260 -14.18 -19.54 -10.81
CA PHE A 260 -13.32 -18.71 -9.95
C PHE A 260 -13.53 -19.00 -8.48
N LEU A 261 -14.80 -19.12 -8.04
CA LEU A 261 -15.12 -19.45 -6.65
C LEU A 261 -14.67 -20.87 -6.28
N ILE A 262 -14.77 -21.80 -7.21
CA ILE A 262 -14.39 -23.21 -7.00
C ILE A 262 -12.87 -23.34 -6.92
N LEU A 263 -12.12 -22.74 -7.86
CA LEU A 263 -10.68 -22.94 -7.95
C LEU A 263 -9.91 -22.22 -6.86
N PHE A 264 -10.31 -21.00 -6.47
CA PHE A 264 -9.64 -20.28 -5.39
C PHE A 264 -9.80 -20.95 -4.01
N GLU A 265 -10.70 -21.90 -3.86
CA GLU A 265 -10.82 -22.72 -2.64
C GLU A 265 -9.89 -23.94 -2.63
N HIS A 266 -9.27 -24.28 -3.76
CA HIS A 266 -8.48 -25.52 -3.86
C HIS A 266 -7.13 -25.39 -3.14
N PRO A 267 -6.76 -26.35 -2.25
CA PRO A 267 -5.50 -26.29 -1.51
C PRO A 267 -4.25 -26.22 -2.38
N ALA A 268 -4.26 -26.83 -3.57
CA ALA A 268 -3.14 -26.81 -4.50
C ALA A 268 -2.78 -25.38 -4.97
N MET A 269 -3.65 -24.39 -4.79
CA MET A 269 -3.32 -23.00 -5.14
C MET A 269 -2.22 -22.39 -4.24
N PHE A 270 -1.94 -22.97 -3.07
CA PHE A 270 -0.80 -22.62 -2.22
C PHE A 270 0.52 -23.26 -2.69
N ASP A 271 0.47 -24.26 -3.56
CA ASP A 271 1.69 -24.93 -4.04
C ASP A 271 2.37 -24.06 -5.11
N PRO A 272 3.66 -23.70 -4.97
CA PRO A 272 4.43 -22.96 -5.96
C PRO A 272 4.39 -23.54 -7.38
N ASP A 273 4.14 -24.84 -7.51
CA ASP A 273 3.97 -25.51 -8.79
C ASP A 273 2.76 -25.04 -9.59
N TYR A 274 1.74 -24.52 -8.90
CA TYR A 274 0.52 -23.98 -9.51
C TYR A 274 0.56 -22.47 -9.68
N LEU A 275 1.70 -21.80 -9.42
CA LEU A 275 1.84 -20.35 -9.54
C LEU A 275 1.39 -19.80 -10.90
N ASN A 276 1.72 -20.49 -11.99
CA ASN A 276 1.26 -20.11 -13.34
C ASN A 276 -0.26 -20.22 -13.48
N VAL A 277 -0.89 -21.18 -12.80
CA VAL A 277 -2.35 -21.34 -12.80
C VAL A 277 -2.99 -20.19 -12.00
N VAL A 278 -2.50 -19.92 -10.79
CA VAL A 278 -2.97 -18.78 -9.97
C VAL A 278 -2.85 -17.46 -10.72
N GLY A 279 -1.68 -17.18 -11.29
CA GLY A 279 -1.47 -15.98 -12.10
C GLY A 279 -2.37 -15.93 -13.34
N GLY A 280 -2.61 -17.09 -13.98
CA GLY A 280 -3.53 -17.20 -15.10
C GLY A 280 -4.98 -16.93 -14.71
N LEU A 281 -5.45 -17.45 -13.55
CA LEU A 281 -6.77 -17.17 -12.97
C LEU A 281 -6.91 -15.68 -12.65
N CYS A 282 -5.91 -15.09 -12.01
CA CYS A 282 -5.90 -13.66 -11.71
C CYS A 282 -5.99 -12.81 -12.98
N ARG A 283 -5.27 -13.21 -14.04
CA ARG A 283 -5.33 -12.52 -15.34
C ARG A 283 -6.70 -12.62 -15.99
N LEU A 284 -7.32 -13.79 -15.98
CA LEU A 284 -8.69 -13.96 -16.48
C LEU A 284 -9.68 -13.08 -15.70
N PHE A 285 -9.54 -13.06 -14.38
CA PHE A 285 -10.37 -12.24 -13.49
C PHE A 285 -10.18 -10.73 -13.76
N TYR A 286 -8.95 -10.29 -13.95
CA TYR A 286 -8.63 -8.89 -14.22
C TYR A 286 -9.38 -8.35 -15.46
N TYR A 287 -9.47 -9.16 -16.51
CA TYR A 287 -10.17 -8.79 -17.76
C TYR A 287 -11.67 -9.02 -17.74
N LEU A 288 -12.28 -9.41 -16.61
CA LEU A 288 -13.74 -9.41 -16.47
C LEU A 288 -14.27 -7.98 -16.50
N SER A 289 -15.52 -7.83 -16.97
CA SER A 289 -16.23 -6.56 -16.84
C SER A 289 -16.43 -6.18 -15.35
N GLU A 290 -16.56 -4.88 -15.04
CA GLU A 290 -16.82 -4.41 -13.67
C GLU A 290 -18.11 -5.01 -13.08
N ASP A 291 -19.14 -5.22 -13.90
CA ASP A 291 -20.38 -5.91 -13.47
C ASP A 291 -20.09 -7.36 -13.04
N ALA A 292 -19.28 -8.08 -13.81
CA ALA A 292 -18.91 -9.46 -13.49
C ALA A 292 -18.04 -9.54 -12.21
N LYS A 293 -17.07 -8.64 -12.03
CA LYS A 293 -16.29 -8.52 -10.79
C LYS A 293 -17.19 -8.22 -9.60
N THR A 294 -18.14 -7.30 -9.76
CA THR A 294 -19.11 -6.98 -8.70
C THR A 294 -19.97 -8.18 -8.30
N LEU A 295 -20.37 -9.01 -9.26
CA LEU A 295 -21.10 -10.25 -8.97
C LEU A 295 -20.25 -11.24 -8.16
N VAL A 296 -18.98 -11.47 -8.51
CA VAL A 296 -18.08 -12.34 -7.76
C VAL A 296 -17.82 -11.78 -6.36
N ARG A 297 -17.54 -10.48 -6.24
CA ARG A 297 -17.35 -9.78 -4.97
C ARG A 297 -18.54 -9.94 -4.02
N ALA A 298 -19.76 -9.82 -4.56
CA ALA A 298 -20.97 -10.03 -3.77
C ALA A 298 -21.10 -11.45 -3.24
N GLN A 299 -20.62 -12.48 -3.99
CA GLN A 299 -20.62 -13.86 -3.51
C GLN A 299 -19.58 -14.07 -2.40
N TRP A 300 -18.38 -13.53 -2.55
CA TRP A 300 -17.37 -13.55 -1.47
C TRP A 300 -17.91 -12.90 -0.20
N ALA A 301 -18.54 -11.73 -0.31
CA ALA A 301 -19.08 -11.02 0.85
C ALA A 301 -20.22 -11.78 1.55
N MET A 302 -21.07 -12.49 0.80
CA MET A 302 -22.28 -13.14 1.32
C MET A 302 -22.04 -14.56 1.83
N PHE A 303 -21.18 -15.34 1.18
CA PHE A 303 -21.12 -16.78 1.36
C PHE A 303 -19.77 -17.30 1.89
N PHE A 304 -18.72 -16.47 1.85
CA PHE A 304 -17.41 -16.88 2.33
C PHE A 304 -17.25 -16.49 3.81
N SER A 305 -16.72 -17.42 4.60
CA SER A 305 -16.31 -17.15 5.97
C SER A 305 -15.09 -16.24 6.02
N ALA A 306 -14.79 -15.70 7.18
CA ALA A 306 -13.57 -14.91 7.39
C ALA A 306 -12.31 -15.74 7.05
N ASP A 307 -12.26 -17.00 7.51
CA ASP A 307 -11.12 -17.89 7.27
C ASP A 307 -10.91 -18.23 5.78
N GLU A 308 -11.99 -18.34 5.00
CA GLU A 308 -11.88 -18.59 3.57
C GLU A 308 -11.39 -17.37 2.80
N LEU A 309 -11.86 -16.18 3.18
CA LEU A 309 -11.38 -14.92 2.60
C LEU A 309 -9.92 -14.67 2.98
N HIS A 310 -9.53 -15.00 4.20
CA HIS A 310 -8.15 -14.89 4.65
C HIS A 310 -7.21 -15.83 3.89
N ARG A 311 -7.61 -17.10 3.69
CA ARG A 311 -6.87 -18.03 2.83
C ARG A 311 -6.69 -17.52 1.40
N LEU A 312 -7.72 -16.88 0.83
CA LEU A 312 -7.60 -16.26 -0.50
C LEU A 312 -6.61 -15.09 -0.49
N LEU A 313 -6.60 -14.30 0.57
CA LEU A 313 -5.60 -13.25 0.78
C LEU A 313 -4.19 -13.85 0.77
N ASP A 314 -3.96 -14.92 1.54
CA ASP A 314 -2.66 -15.59 1.63
C ASP A 314 -2.18 -16.14 0.29
N ILE A 315 -3.07 -16.81 -0.48
CA ILE A 315 -2.75 -17.31 -1.83
C ILE A 315 -2.26 -16.17 -2.73
N LEU A 316 -2.95 -15.03 -2.72
CA LEU A 316 -2.61 -13.90 -3.58
C LEU A 316 -1.31 -13.22 -3.12
N GLN A 317 -1.12 -13.04 -1.82
CA GLN A 317 0.11 -12.50 -1.24
C GLN A 317 1.31 -13.39 -1.57
N GLN A 318 1.17 -14.70 -1.40
CA GLN A 318 2.20 -15.66 -1.77
C GLN A 318 2.52 -15.62 -3.28
N ALA A 319 1.49 -15.58 -4.14
CA ALA A 319 1.68 -15.51 -5.59
C ALA A 319 2.46 -14.25 -6.01
N ILE A 320 2.14 -13.08 -5.42
CA ILE A 320 2.86 -11.82 -5.64
C ILE A 320 4.32 -11.98 -5.23
N THR A 321 4.56 -12.45 -4.01
CA THR A 321 5.89 -12.61 -3.40
C THR A 321 6.76 -13.54 -4.23
N VAL A 322 6.28 -14.75 -4.55
CA VAL A 322 7.05 -15.73 -5.32
C VAL A 322 7.33 -15.24 -6.75
N CYS A 323 6.37 -14.53 -7.38
CA CYS A 323 6.61 -13.94 -8.70
C CYS A 323 7.70 -12.86 -8.66
N LEU A 324 7.73 -12.00 -7.65
CA LEU A 324 8.71 -10.90 -7.53
C LEU A 324 10.13 -11.41 -7.30
N TYR A 325 10.31 -12.37 -6.38
CA TYR A 325 11.63 -12.96 -6.12
C TYR A 325 12.10 -13.91 -7.23
N GLY A 326 11.19 -14.54 -7.97
CA GLY A 326 11.49 -15.53 -8.99
C GLY A 326 11.47 -14.98 -10.42
N SER A 327 10.37 -15.26 -11.12
CA SER A 327 10.25 -15.02 -12.56
C SER A 327 10.10 -13.56 -12.98
N ARG A 328 9.79 -12.66 -12.05
CA ARG A 328 9.49 -11.23 -12.25
C ARG A 328 8.46 -10.96 -13.37
N LYS A 329 7.48 -11.84 -13.51
CA LYS A 329 6.38 -11.69 -14.48
C LYS A 329 5.38 -10.64 -13.95
N MET A 330 5.66 -9.38 -14.20
CA MET A 330 4.90 -8.25 -13.64
C MET A 330 3.43 -8.24 -14.05
N ASP A 331 3.08 -8.78 -15.22
CA ASP A 331 1.69 -8.94 -15.65
C ASP A 331 0.87 -9.85 -14.71
N LEU A 332 1.48 -10.94 -14.22
CA LEU A 332 0.85 -11.82 -13.24
C LEU A 332 0.74 -11.16 -11.86
N VAL A 333 1.77 -10.42 -11.47
CA VAL A 333 1.78 -9.66 -10.20
C VAL A 333 0.65 -8.62 -10.19
N TYR A 334 0.54 -7.79 -11.23
CA TYR A 334 -0.52 -6.80 -11.31
C TYR A 334 -1.92 -7.42 -11.43
N ALA A 335 -2.04 -8.57 -12.11
CA ALA A 335 -3.29 -9.30 -12.16
C ALA A 335 -3.70 -9.81 -10.77
N ALA A 336 -2.77 -10.34 -9.97
CA ALA A 336 -3.01 -10.76 -8.60
C ALA A 336 -3.39 -9.56 -7.71
N CYS A 337 -2.71 -8.41 -7.86
CA CYS A 337 -3.10 -7.16 -7.18
C CYS A 337 -4.52 -6.72 -7.56
N GLY A 338 -4.95 -6.96 -8.80
CA GLY A 338 -6.32 -6.68 -9.24
C GLY A 338 -7.38 -7.53 -8.52
N VAL A 339 -7.13 -8.83 -8.34
CA VAL A 339 -8.01 -9.70 -7.53
C VAL A 339 -7.98 -9.28 -6.06
N LEU A 340 -6.80 -8.96 -5.55
CA LEU A 340 -6.61 -8.48 -4.18
C LEU A 340 -7.35 -7.16 -3.91
N ALA A 341 -7.48 -6.29 -4.92
CA ALA A 341 -8.29 -5.06 -4.83
C ALA A 341 -9.76 -5.35 -4.57
N GLU A 342 -10.32 -6.37 -5.24
CA GLU A 342 -11.70 -6.79 -5.01
C GLU A 342 -11.89 -7.40 -3.61
N LEU A 343 -10.92 -8.19 -3.16
CA LEU A 343 -10.91 -8.77 -1.81
C LEU A 343 -10.80 -7.67 -0.73
N HIS A 344 -9.93 -6.66 -0.95
CA HIS A 344 -9.84 -5.49 -0.10
C HIS A 344 -11.17 -4.70 -0.05
N ALA A 345 -11.89 -4.61 -1.18
CA ALA A 345 -13.21 -4.00 -1.21
C ALA A 345 -14.24 -4.79 -0.39
N VAL A 346 -14.21 -6.13 -0.43
CA VAL A 346 -15.03 -7.01 0.44
C VAL A 346 -14.71 -6.76 1.90
N ASN A 347 -13.43 -6.69 2.28
CA ASN A 347 -13.00 -6.44 3.65
C ASN A 347 -13.54 -5.09 4.18
N ARG A 348 -13.44 -4.03 3.37
CA ARG A 348 -13.98 -2.70 3.70
C ARG A 348 -15.50 -2.69 3.83
N GLU A 349 -16.22 -3.46 3.01
CA GLU A 349 -17.66 -3.54 3.09
C GLU A 349 -18.11 -4.28 4.36
N ARG A 350 -17.43 -5.39 4.69
CA ARG A 350 -17.67 -6.15 5.93
C ARG A 350 -17.42 -5.29 7.18
N ALA A 351 -16.38 -4.48 7.19
CA ALA A 351 -16.05 -3.60 8.30
C ALA A 351 -17.15 -2.57 8.65
N LYS A 352 -18.14 -2.34 7.77
CA LYS A 352 -19.27 -1.46 8.05
C LYS A 352 -20.37 -2.11 8.90
N SER A 353 -20.48 -3.43 8.92
CA SER A 353 -21.60 -4.17 9.54
C SER A 353 -21.16 -5.30 10.45
N VAL A 354 -19.98 -5.85 10.23
CA VAL A 354 -19.38 -6.99 10.96
C VAL A 354 -17.88 -6.70 11.10
N GLU A 355 -17.16 -7.50 11.86
CA GLU A 355 -15.71 -7.42 11.94
C GLU A 355 -15.06 -7.72 10.57
N PRO A 356 -14.03 -6.95 10.14
CA PRO A 356 -13.26 -7.27 8.94
C PRO A 356 -12.60 -8.65 9.08
N PHE A 357 -12.35 -9.34 7.99
CA PHE A 357 -11.69 -10.66 8.03
C PHE A 357 -10.16 -10.55 8.15
N ALA A 358 -9.59 -9.39 7.81
CA ALA A 358 -8.16 -9.12 7.91
C ALA A 358 -7.95 -7.66 8.33
N THR A 359 -6.87 -7.40 9.04
CA THR A 359 -6.43 -6.05 9.37
C THR A 359 -5.87 -5.37 8.11
N TYR A 360 -5.68 -4.06 8.15
CA TYR A 360 -5.23 -3.33 6.95
C TYR A 360 -3.77 -3.64 6.58
N ASP A 361 -2.94 -3.92 7.55
CA ASP A 361 -1.52 -4.23 7.39
C ASP A 361 -1.28 -5.63 6.80
N GLU A 362 -2.20 -6.57 6.97
CA GLU A 362 -2.16 -7.87 6.31
C GLU A 362 -2.28 -7.79 4.78
N PHE A 363 -2.79 -6.67 4.25
CA PHE A 363 -2.79 -6.42 2.81
C PHE A 363 -1.46 -5.91 2.28
N TYR A 364 -0.55 -5.41 3.13
CA TYR A 364 0.79 -5.02 2.68
C TYR A 364 1.56 -6.24 2.19
N ASN A 365 2.40 -6.03 1.18
CA ASN A 365 3.26 -7.09 0.67
C ASN A 365 4.72 -6.71 0.82
N ASP A 366 5.46 -7.44 1.65
CA ASP A 366 6.84 -7.13 1.98
C ASP A 366 7.76 -7.20 0.77
N ALA A 367 7.51 -8.16 -0.16
CA ALA A 367 8.30 -8.26 -1.40
C ALA A 367 8.07 -7.06 -2.32
N VAL A 368 6.85 -6.50 -2.37
CA VAL A 368 6.59 -5.26 -3.10
C VAL A 368 7.34 -4.09 -2.46
N ASN A 369 7.30 -3.99 -1.13
CA ASN A 369 7.89 -2.87 -0.39
C ASN A 369 9.43 -2.90 -0.34
N SER A 370 10.05 -4.09 -0.47
CA SER A 370 11.51 -4.27 -0.46
C SER A 370 12.13 -4.34 -1.86
N GLU A 371 11.52 -5.07 -2.81
CA GLU A 371 12.13 -5.41 -4.09
C GLU A 371 11.78 -4.45 -5.24
N VAL A 372 10.70 -3.67 -5.08
CA VAL A 372 10.25 -2.77 -6.14
C VAL A 372 10.95 -1.42 -6.02
N ASP A 373 11.57 -0.96 -7.12
CA ASP A 373 11.99 0.43 -7.25
C ASP A 373 10.75 1.33 -7.36
N ILE A 374 10.28 1.80 -6.21
CA ILE A 374 9.09 2.64 -6.10
C ILE A 374 9.23 3.98 -6.85
N VAL A 375 10.45 4.47 -7.06
CA VAL A 375 10.73 5.70 -7.82
C VAL A 375 10.40 5.49 -9.29
N GLN A 376 10.87 4.39 -9.83
CA GLN A 376 10.63 4.02 -11.22
C GLN A 376 9.15 3.66 -11.45
N ASP A 377 8.55 2.95 -10.50
CA ASP A 377 7.14 2.56 -10.56
C ASP A 377 6.21 3.78 -10.53
N TYR A 378 6.43 4.73 -9.62
CA TYR A 378 5.67 5.99 -9.56
C TYR A 378 5.87 6.83 -10.81
N SER A 379 7.07 6.87 -11.37
CA SER A 379 7.35 7.60 -12.60
C SER A 379 6.52 7.09 -13.78
N ARG A 380 6.30 5.77 -13.87
CA ARG A 380 5.40 5.16 -14.87
C ARG A 380 3.95 5.61 -14.67
N SER A 381 3.48 5.63 -13.42
CA SER A 381 2.15 6.11 -13.07
C SER A 381 1.94 7.57 -13.48
N ILE A 382 2.88 8.47 -13.18
CA ILE A 382 2.81 9.89 -13.59
C ILE A 382 2.73 10.02 -15.11
N ILE A 383 3.53 9.29 -15.86
CA ILE A 383 3.54 9.34 -17.33
C ILE A 383 2.19 8.91 -17.89
N PHE A 384 1.62 7.83 -17.35
CA PHE A 384 0.29 7.35 -17.74
C PHE A 384 -0.78 8.42 -17.47
N TRP A 385 -0.85 8.95 -16.25
CA TRP A 385 -1.83 9.96 -15.86
C TRP A 385 -1.69 11.26 -16.66
N LYS A 386 -0.46 11.71 -16.96
CA LYS A 386 -0.23 12.88 -17.82
C LYS A 386 -0.76 12.65 -19.25
N LYS A 387 -0.50 11.47 -19.83
CA LYS A 387 -1.02 11.10 -21.16
C LYS A 387 -2.55 11.05 -21.16
N HIS A 388 -3.13 10.41 -20.16
CA HIS A 388 -4.59 10.28 -20.04
C HIS A 388 -5.28 11.63 -19.87
N ARG A 389 -4.79 12.51 -18.97
CA ARG A 389 -5.31 13.88 -18.79
C ARG A 389 -5.19 14.72 -20.07
N ALA A 390 -4.13 14.55 -20.84
CA ALA A 390 -3.96 15.24 -22.11
C ALA A 390 -4.99 14.75 -23.14
N ALA A 391 -5.23 13.44 -23.24
CA ALA A 391 -6.23 12.83 -24.11
C ALA A 391 -7.65 13.30 -23.75
N THR A 392 -8.01 13.23 -22.44
CA THR A 392 -9.33 13.68 -21.95
C THR A 392 -9.57 15.17 -22.20
N ARG A 393 -8.55 16.03 -21.98
CA ARG A 393 -8.65 17.46 -22.30
C ARG A 393 -8.83 17.70 -23.80
N SER A 394 -8.16 16.91 -24.64
CA SER A 394 -8.30 16.97 -26.10
C SER A 394 -9.71 16.54 -26.54
N ALA A 395 -10.22 15.42 -26.01
CA ALA A 395 -11.57 14.94 -26.28
C ALA A 395 -12.63 15.99 -25.90
N ARG A 396 -12.57 16.54 -24.67
CA ARG A 396 -13.49 17.61 -24.23
C ARG A 396 -13.41 18.86 -25.08
N ARG A 397 -12.22 19.22 -25.59
CA ARG A 397 -12.09 20.36 -26.53
C ARG A 397 -12.76 20.05 -27.87
N MET A 398 -12.62 18.84 -28.38
CA MET A 398 -13.27 18.42 -29.63
C MET A 398 -14.81 18.40 -29.49
N GLU A 399 -15.32 17.86 -28.37
CA GLU A 399 -16.75 17.89 -28.07
C GLU A 399 -17.32 19.32 -27.97
N GLN A 400 -16.60 20.19 -27.23
CA GLN A 400 -17.00 21.62 -27.16
C GLN A 400 -16.94 22.33 -28.51
N GLN A 401 -16.01 21.96 -29.39
CA GLN A 401 -15.96 22.50 -30.76
C GLN A 401 -17.11 21.97 -31.60
N GLU A 402 -17.42 20.68 -31.44
CA GLU A 402 -18.56 20.06 -32.17
C GLU A 402 -19.89 20.63 -31.68
N GLN A 403 -20.09 20.77 -30.36
CA GLN A 403 -21.27 21.45 -29.82
C GLN A 403 -21.40 22.91 -30.28
N ARG A 404 -20.26 23.65 -30.39
CA ARG A 404 -20.28 25.00 -30.98
C ARG A 404 -20.64 25.01 -32.47
N ARG A 405 -20.18 24.00 -33.23
CA ARG A 405 -20.58 23.85 -34.67
C ARG A 405 -22.05 23.56 -34.81
N LEU A 406 -22.58 22.61 -33.99
CA LEU A 406 -24.02 22.29 -34.00
C LEU A 406 -24.89 23.49 -33.59
N ARG A 407 -24.49 24.26 -32.56
CA ARG A 407 -25.20 25.51 -32.17
C ARG A 407 -25.10 26.61 -33.20
N GLN A 408 -24.10 26.64 -34.05
CA GLN A 408 -23.99 27.60 -35.15
C GLN A 408 -24.86 27.19 -36.38
N GLN A 409 -25.17 25.93 -36.51
CA GLN A 409 -26.11 25.44 -37.56
C GLN A 409 -27.58 25.63 -37.16
N ASP A 410 -27.91 25.72 -35.85
CA ASP A 410 -29.28 25.78 -35.30
C ASP A 410 -29.77 27.21 -34.97
N ASN A 411 -29.18 28.27 -35.52
CA ASN A 411 -29.63 29.65 -35.33
C ASN A 411 -30.99 29.96 -36.03
N GLY A 412 -32.03 29.35 -35.49
CA GLY A 412 -33.42 29.61 -35.90
C GLY A 412 -34.43 28.91 -35.01
N ASN A 413 -34.84 29.54 -33.91
CA ASN A 413 -35.94 29.17 -32.99
C ASN A 413 -35.53 28.25 -31.81
N GLU A 414 -35.48 28.83 -30.64
CA GLU A 414 -35.90 28.28 -29.35
C GLU A 414 -35.00 28.79 -28.20
N ALA A 415 -35.31 29.93 -27.66
CA ALA A 415 -34.56 30.56 -26.55
C ALA A 415 -35.07 30.19 -25.14
N GLU A 416 -36.05 29.35 -24.96
CA GLU A 416 -36.70 29.09 -23.67
C GLU A 416 -36.61 27.63 -23.17
N ARG A 417 -36.45 26.64 -24.03
CA ARG A 417 -36.23 25.24 -23.63
C ARG A 417 -34.77 24.95 -23.20
N GLY A 418 -33.85 25.79 -23.49
CA GLY A 418 -32.44 25.57 -23.32
C GLY A 418 -31.88 25.73 -21.90
N ARG A 419 -32.65 26.21 -20.92
CA ARG A 419 -32.19 26.40 -19.54
C ARG A 419 -32.45 25.20 -18.63
N GLU A 420 -33.56 24.51 -18.79
CA GLU A 420 -33.87 23.32 -18.01
C GLU A 420 -33.06 22.10 -18.48
N GLU A 421 -32.84 21.98 -19.80
CA GLU A 421 -31.99 20.94 -20.38
C GLU A 421 -30.50 21.14 -20.05
N GLN A 422 -30.03 22.39 -19.84
CA GLN A 422 -28.66 22.66 -19.44
C GLN A 422 -28.36 22.28 -17.99
N GLN A 423 -29.32 22.37 -17.08
CA GLN A 423 -29.13 21.91 -15.70
C GLN A 423 -29.14 20.37 -15.61
N GLN A 424 -30.05 19.72 -16.35
CA GLN A 424 -30.07 18.25 -16.42
C GLN A 424 -28.82 17.68 -17.10
N GLN A 425 -28.32 18.28 -18.16
CA GLN A 425 -27.07 17.87 -18.82
C GLN A 425 -25.82 18.16 -17.97
N GLN A 426 -25.85 19.16 -17.10
CA GLN A 426 -24.76 19.39 -16.14
C GLN A 426 -24.75 18.37 -15.00
N GLU A 427 -25.90 17.90 -14.54
CA GLU A 427 -26.00 16.82 -13.54
C GLU A 427 -25.66 15.45 -14.15
N GLU A 428 -26.07 15.18 -15.40
CA GLU A 428 -25.69 13.95 -16.12
C GLU A 428 -24.20 13.93 -16.50
N ALA A 429 -23.57 15.08 -16.79
CA ALA A 429 -22.14 15.17 -17.06
C ALA A 429 -21.27 15.05 -15.79
N LEU A 430 -21.83 15.30 -14.59
CA LEU A 430 -21.17 15.01 -13.31
C LEU A 430 -21.31 13.54 -12.89
N GLN A 431 -22.35 12.85 -13.38
CA GLN A 431 -22.58 11.42 -13.12
C GLN A 431 -21.92 10.49 -14.14
N SER A 432 -21.60 10.96 -15.34
CA SER A 432 -20.77 10.24 -16.30
C SER A 432 -19.30 10.53 -16.08
N ALA A 433 -18.73 10.01 -15.00
CA ALA A 433 -17.30 9.70 -15.00
C ALA A 433 -17.10 8.71 -16.15
N GLU A 434 -16.48 9.14 -17.27
CA GLU A 434 -16.12 8.22 -18.35
C GLU A 434 -15.41 7.01 -17.73
N PRO A 435 -15.79 5.79 -18.11
CA PRO A 435 -15.09 4.61 -17.64
C PRO A 435 -13.60 4.80 -17.94
N MET A 436 -12.76 4.61 -16.95
CA MET A 436 -11.31 4.60 -17.11
C MET A 436 -10.99 3.70 -18.30
N PRO A 437 -10.12 4.11 -19.24
CA PRO A 437 -9.73 3.24 -20.33
C PRO A 437 -9.20 1.94 -19.74
N GLU A 438 -9.59 0.79 -20.32
CA GLU A 438 -9.06 -0.52 -19.92
C GLU A 438 -7.54 -0.46 -19.99
N ARG A 439 -6.90 -0.38 -18.83
CA ARG A 439 -5.46 -0.23 -18.69
C ARG A 439 -4.84 -1.59 -18.93
N MET A 440 -3.89 -1.66 -19.85
CA MET A 440 -3.15 -2.90 -20.08
C MET A 440 -2.32 -3.21 -18.82
N LEU A 441 -2.22 -4.48 -18.43
CA LEU A 441 -1.41 -4.90 -17.27
C LEU A 441 0.03 -4.39 -17.34
N SER A 442 0.59 -4.26 -18.56
CA SER A 442 1.93 -3.69 -18.78
C SER A 442 2.08 -2.21 -18.44
N GLU A 443 0.98 -1.48 -18.29
CA GLU A 443 0.97 -0.05 -17.97
C GLU A 443 0.63 0.22 -16.50
N MET A 444 0.39 -0.83 -15.71
CA MET A 444 0.07 -0.73 -14.29
C MET A 444 1.27 -0.34 -13.44
N SER A 445 0.99 0.18 -12.28
CA SER A 445 1.92 0.56 -11.23
C SER A 445 1.36 0.10 -9.87
N PHE A 446 2.19 -0.16 -8.89
CA PHE A 446 1.73 -0.45 -7.53
C PHE A 446 1.02 0.75 -6.88
N CYS A 447 1.26 1.97 -7.38
CA CYS A 447 0.50 3.15 -6.98
C CYS A 447 -0.99 3.07 -7.34
N ASP A 448 -1.39 2.17 -8.24
CA ASP A 448 -2.80 1.88 -8.54
C ASP A 448 -3.43 0.92 -7.50
N PHE A 449 -2.60 0.27 -6.69
CA PHE A 449 -2.97 -0.67 -5.63
C PHE A 449 -2.36 -0.24 -4.28
N PRO A 450 -2.67 0.94 -3.77
CA PRO A 450 -1.98 1.50 -2.61
C PRO A 450 -2.10 0.66 -1.33
N PHE A 451 -3.05 -0.26 -1.27
CA PHE A 451 -3.24 -1.17 -0.14
C PHE A 451 -2.14 -2.26 -0.04
N VAL A 452 -1.36 -2.52 -1.10
CA VAL A 452 -0.19 -3.44 -1.02
C VAL A 452 1.09 -2.72 -0.57
N LEU A 453 1.07 -1.38 -0.58
CA LEU A 453 2.19 -0.55 -0.16
C LEU A 453 2.08 -0.20 1.32
N ASP A 454 3.16 -0.35 2.05
CA ASP A 454 3.25 0.11 3.44
C ASP A 454 3.35 1.65 3.54
N ALA A 455 3.23 2.17 4.74
CA ALA A 455 3.33 3.60 5.00
C ALA A 455 4.69 4.19 4.58
N ALA A 456 5.76 3.40 4.66
CA ALA A 456 7.11 3.81 4.29
C ALA A 456 7.28 3.97 2.78
N SER A 457 6.76 3.03 1.99
CA SER A 457 6.76 3.09 0.53
C SER A 457 5.88 4.23 0.01
N LYS A 458 4.69 4.43 0.61
CA LYS A 458 3.82 5.59 0.30
C LYS A 458 4.47 6.92 0.64
N SER A 459 5.20 7.00 1.77
CA SER A 459 5.96 8.19 2.15
C SER A 459 7.05 8.52 1.12
N LYS A 460 7.75 7.49 0.57
CA LYS A 460 8.70 7.69 -0.54
C LYS A 460 8.00 8.27 -1.77
N VAL A 461 6.83 7.74 -2.15
CA VAL A 461 6.06 8.26 -3.29
C VAL A 461 5.72 9.74 -3.09
N LEU A 462 5.23 10.10 -1.90
CA LEU A 462 4.91 11.49 -1.57
C LEU A 462 6.13 12.41 -1.64
N GLN A 463 7.29 11.95 -1.13
CA GLN A 463 8.53 12.71 -1.17
C GLN A 463 9.01 12.93 -2.62
N ILE A 464 8.94 11.90 -3.46
CA ILE A 464 9.28 11.99 -4.88
C ILE A 464 8.36 12.98 -5.61
N ASP A 465 7.04 12.92 -5.36
CA ASP A 465 6.07 13.85 -5.94
C ASP A 465 6.38 15.29 -5.51
N SER A 466 6.65 15.50 -4.22
CA SER A 466 7.03 16.79 -3.68
C SER A 466 8.32 17.33 -4.30
N ASP A 467 9.35 16.51 -4.41
CA ASP A 467 10.65 16.89 -5.01
C ASP A 467 10.50 17.24 -6.49
N LEU A 468 9.72 16.49 -7.25
CA LEU A 468 9.45 16.76 -8.67
C LEU A 468 8.70 18.08 -8.85
N GLU A 469 7.69 18.34 -8.03
CA GLU A 469 6.92 19.59 -8.06
C GLU A 469 7.79 20.77 -7.64
N GLN A 470 8.59 20.66 -6.56
CA GLN A 470 9.53 21.67 -6.10
C GLN A 470 10.53 22.07 -7.20
N ARG A 471 11.13 21.07 -7.86
CA ARG A 471 12.08 21.30 -8.97
C ARG A 471 11.40 21.98 -10.15
N ALA A 472 10.20 21.56 -10.51
CA ALA A 472 9.44 22.15 -11.59
C ALA A 472 9.15 23.65 -11.30
N ARG A 473 8.67 23.96 -10.08
CA ARG A 473 8.37 25.37 -9.67
C ARG A 473 9.62 26.23 -9.58
N ALA A 474 10.74 25.69 -9.11
CA ALA A 474 12.01 26.39 -9.09
C ALA A 474 12.51 26.69 -10.51
N GLN A 475 12.41 25.73 -11.44
CA GLN A 475 12.79 25.92 -12.85
C GLN A 475 11.92 26.97 -13.54
N ASP A 476 10.60 26.94 -13.34
CA ASP A 476 9.67 27.93 -13.88
C ASP A 476 10.03 29.36 -13.41
N ALA A 477 10.39 29.50 -12.13
CA ALA A 477 10.82 30.77 -11.57
C ALA A 477 12.16 31.25 -12.17
N ILE A 478 13.12 30.34 -12.37
CA ILE A 478 14.42 30.65 -12.99
C ILE A 478 14.23 31.07 -14.47
N LEU A 479 13.39 30.36 -15.22
CA LEU A 479 13.08 30.67 -16.61
C LEU A 479 12.37 32.02 -16.72
N SER A 480 11.40 32.30 -15.85
CA SER A 480 10.70 33.58 -15.79
C SER A 480 11.67 34.72 -15.49
N ARG A 481 12.63 34.50 -14.59
CA ARG A 481 13.69 35.46 -14.26
C ARG A 481 14.62 35.74 -15.45
N SER A 482 15.00 34.70 -16.18
CA SER A 482 15.84 34.81 -17.37
C SER A 482 15.16 35.57 -18.51
N MET A 483 13.84 35.39 -18.67
CA MET A 483 13.08 36.09 -19.74
C MET A 483 12.77 37.55 -19.42
N MET A 484 12.54 37.87 -18.14
CA MET A 484 12.04 39.20 -17.77
C MET A 484 13.14 40.26 -17.57
N MET A 485 14.39 39.87 -17.37
CA MET A 485 15.54 40.77 -17.05
C MET A 485 15.24 41.80 -15.95
N LEU A 486 14.29 41.53 -15.06
CA LEU A 486 13.80 42.44 -14.02
C LEU A 486 14.36 42.04 -12.64
N GLU A 487 14.77 43.04 -11.86
CA GLU A 487 15.17 42.84 -10.46
C GLU A 487 14.05 42.28 -9.54
N THR A 488 12.80 42.38 -9.99
CA THR A 488 11.57 41.92 -9.32
C THR A 488 11.14 40.52 -9.70
N ALA A 489 12.02 39.71 -10.32
CA ALA A 489 11.68 38.35 -10.73
C ALA A 489 11.41 37.43 -9.54
N PRO A 490 10.46 36.50 -9.65
CA PRO A 490 10.09 35.60 -8.55
C PRO A 490 11.26 34.74 -8.09
N SER A 491 11.40 34.57 -6.76
CA SER A 491 12.41 33.69 -6.17
C SER A 491 12.13 32.21 -6.56
N PRO A 492 13.16 31.40 -6.85
CA PRO A 492 13.02 29.97 -7.03
C PRO A 492 12.70 29.23 -5.72
N TYR A 493 12.80 29.90 -4.59
CA TYR A 493 12.57 29.37 -3.24
C TYR A 493 11.39 30.07 -2.58
N LEU A 494 10.69 29.35 -1.72
CA LEU A 494 9.80 29.90 -0.71
C LEU A 494 10.67 30.34 0.47
N ILE A 495 10.91 31.65 0.62
CA ILE A 495 11.79 32.19 1.66
C ILE A 495 10.95 32.79 2.78
N LEU A 496 11.08 32.23 4.00
CA LEU A 496 10.47 32.74 5.22
C LEU A 496 11.57 33.40 6.09
N LYS A 497 11.42 34.68 6.38
CA LYS A 497 12.31 35.43 7.26
C LYS A 497 11.59 35.71 8.56
N VAL A 498 12.00 35.09 9.65
CA VAL A 498 11.29 35.15 10.93
C VAL A 498 12.22 35.56 12.07
N ARG A 499 11.67 36.29 13.04
CA ARG A 499 12.33 36.56 14.32
C ARG A 499 11.95 35.49 15.33
N ARG A 500 12.89 35.04 16.18
CA ARG A 500 12.62 34.00 17.19
C ARG A 500 11.58 34.42 18.20
N ASP A 501 11.59 35.68 18.63
CA ASP A 501 10.67 36.27 19.61
C ASP A 501 9.29 36.61 19.03
N ASN A 502 9.14 36.59 17.71
CA ASN A 502 7.88 36.92 17.04
C ASN A 502 7.58 35.97 15.85
N ILE A 503 7.91 34.69 16.00
CA ILE A 503 7.93 33.71 14.92
C ILE A 503 6.53 33.46 14.34
N VAL A 504 5.49 33.41 15.17
CA VAL A 504 4.10 33.18 14.77
C VAL A 504 3.62 34.32 13.85
N GLU A 505 3.74 35.56 14.32
CA GLU A 505 3.26 36.71 13.57
C GLU A 505 4.03 36.92 12.26
N ASP A 506 5.36 36.79 12.30
CA ASP A 506 6.20 36.90 11.10
C ASP A 506 5.88 35.81 10.06
N ALA A 507 5.67 34.59 10.50
CA ALA A 507 5.29 33.48 9.63
C ALA A 507 3.89 33.67 9.04
N MET A 508 2.92 34.07 9.87
CA MET A 508 1.55 34.35 9.44
C MET A 508 1.48 35.41 8.37
N GLN A 509 2.10 36.58 8.61
CA GLN A 509 2.08 37.70 7.65
C GLN A 509 2.67 37.30 6.30
N GLN A 510 3.77 36.54 6.33
CA GLN A 510 4.43 36.14 5.07
C GLN A 510 3.63 35.04 4.36
N LEU A 511 3.12 34.04 5.07
CA LEU A 511 2.34 32.95 4.46
C LEU A 511 1.00 33.45 3.91
N VAL A 512 0.30 34.35 4.58
CA VAL A 512 -0.92 34.99 4.06
C VAL A 512 -0.64 35.75 2.76
N HIS A 513 0.48 36.44 2.68
CA HIS A 513 0.89 37.16 1.45
C HIS A 513 1.23 36.17 0.32
N LEU A 514 1.82 35.00 0.65
CA LEU A 514 2.30 34.00 -0.30
C LEU A 514 1.20 33.00 -0.70
N SER A 515 0.20 32.77 0.17
CA SER A 515 -0.93 31.86 -0.08
C SER A 515 -1.86 32.33 -1.19
N SER A 516 -1.77 33.61 -1.59
CA SER A 516 -2.46 34.13 -2.78
C SER A 516 -2.09 33.37 -4.07
N SER A 517 -0.96 32.62 -4.05
CA SER A 517 -0.52 31.71 -5.11
C SER A 517 -0.09 30.38 -4.52
N ALA A 518 -0.95 29.37 -4.59
CA ALA A 518 -0.64 27.99 -4.18
C ALA A 518 0.65 27.44 -4.83
N GLU A 519 1.00 27.93 -6.03
CA GLU A 519 2.26 27.58 -6.72
C GLU A 519 3.51 28.07 -5.98
N THR A 520 3.41 29.16 -5.23
CA THR A 520 4.53 29.70 -4.45
C THR A 520 4.81 28.84 -3.21
N LEU A 521 3.76 28.31 -2.58
CA LEU A 521 3.89 27.40 -1.43
C LEU A 521 4.57 26.08 -1.77
N LYS A 522 4.53 25.67 -3.04
CA LYS A 522 5.13 24.43 -3.55
C LYS A 522 6.59 24.55 -3.99
N LYS A 523 7.21 25.70 -3.80
CA LYS A 523 8.65 25.88 -4.04
C LYS A 523 9.48 25.31 -2.89
N PRO A 524 10.76 24.96 -3.11
CA PRO A 524 11.65 24.54 -2.03
C PRO A 524 11.67 25.59 -0.90
N LEU A 525 11.38 25.16 0.32
CA LEU A 525 11.35 26.06 1.48
C LEU A 525 12.77 26.43 1.92
N LYS A 526 12.97 27.69 2.27
CA LYS A 526 14.15 28.20 2.96
C LYS A 526 13.74 29.10 4.11
N VAL A 527 14.16 28.76 5.31
CA VAL A 527 13.91 29.56 6.52
C VAL A 527 15.15 30.34 6.90
N LYS A 528 14.97 31.60 7.28
CA LYS A 528 16.04 32.44 7.79
C LYS A 528 15.61 33.15 9.08
N PHE A 529 16.28 32.84 10.19
CA PHE A 529 16.13 33.62 11.41
C PHE A 529 16.83 34.98 11.28
N VAL A 530 16.13 36.06 11.60
CA VAL A 530 16.65 37.43 11.50
C VAL A 530 17.72 37.66 12.55
N GLY A 531 18.91 38.07 12.09
CA GLY A 531 20.07 38.31 13.00
C GLY A 531 21.00 37.13 13.14
N GLU A 532 20.71 35.98 12.49
CA GLU A 532 21.56 34.78 12.49
C GLU A 532 22.21 34.58 11.10
N GLU A 533 23.49 34.14 11.11
CA GLU A 533 24.27 33.89 9.88
C GLU A 533 24.10 32.47 9.33
N GLY A 534 23.18 31.69 9.89
CA GLY A 534 22.97 30.29 9.51
C GLY A 534 22.47 30.12 8.06
N ILE A 535 23.08 29.17 7.32
CA ILE A 535 22.57 28.68 6.03
C ILE A 535 21.59 27.54 6.33
N ASP A 536 20.40 27.61 5.75
CA ASP A 536 19.39 26.55 5.90
C ASP A 536 19.76 25.35 5.03
N GLU A 537 20.30 24.31 5.68
CA GLU A 537 20.59 22.99 5.13
C GLU A 537 19.61 21.92 5.65
N GLY A 538 18.39 22.34 6.04
CA GLY A 538 17.30 21.46 6.52
C GLY A 538 17.09 21.47 8.03
N GLY A 539 18.09 21.84 8.83
CA GLY A 539 17.97 21.91 10.28
C GLY A 539 17.27 23.16 10.79
N VAL A 540 17.51 24.28 10.14
CA VAL A 540 16.82 25.56 10.44
C VAL A 540 15.31 25.39 10.17
N GLN A 541 14.92 24.65 9.14
CA GLN A 541 13.52 24.32 8.85
C GLN A 541 12.91 23.47 9.98
N LYS A 542 13.58 22.41 10.41
CA LYS A 542 13.10 21.56 11.52
C LYS A 542 12.86 22.38 12.78
N GLU A 543 13.83 23.21 13.15
CA GLU A 543 13.74 24.10 14.32
C GLU A 543 12.59 25.10 14.18
N PHE A 544 12.45 25.72 13.00
CA PHE A 544 11.35 26.64 12.70
C PHE A 544 9.99 25.96 12.93
N PHE A 545 9.75 24.79 12.34
CA PHE A 545 8.47 24.09 12.51
C PHE A 545 8.23 23.70 13.97
N GLN A 546 9.24 23.25 14.69
CA GLN A 546 9.10 22.87 16.10
C GLN A 546 8.71 24.05 17.00
N ILE A 547 9.39 25.18 16.85
CA ILE A 547 9.08 26.36 17.65
C ILE A 547 7.69 26.90 17.31
N LEU A 548 7.40 27.02 16.01
CA LEU A 548 6.16 27.59 15.52
C LEU A 548 4.94 26.75 15.92
N ILE A 549 4.98 25.42 15.72
CA ILE A 549 3.88 24.51 16.05
C ILE A 549 3.65 24.48 17.56
N ARG A 550 4.70 24.48 18.37
CA ARG A 550 4.57 24.50 19.83
C ARG A 550 3.83 25.76 20.32
N GLN A 551 4.10 26.92 19.72
CA GLN A 551 3.43 28.18 20.07
C GLN A 551 1.98 28.21 19.56
N LEU A 552 1.74 27.80 18.32
CA LEU A 552 0.41 27.85 17.70
C LEU A 552 -0.59 26.87 18.35
N LEU A 553 -0.11 25.73 18.82
CA LEU A 553 -0.92 24.69 19.45
C LEU A 553 -1.02 24.85 20.98
N ASP A 554 -0.42 25.87 21.57
CA ASP A 554 -0.58 26.18 22.99
C ASP A 554 -2.05 26.49 23.29
N PRO A 555 -2.71 25.76 24.21
CA PRO A 555 -4.10 26.00 24.58
C PRO A 555 -4.37 27.44 25.05
N ALA A 556 -3.35 28.16 25.60
CA ALA A 556 -3.46 29.55 25.98
C ALA A 556 -3.78 30.48 24.79
N TYR A 557 -3.47 30.07 23.56
CA TYR A 557 -3.86 30.79 22.34
C TYR A 557 -5.36 30.73 22.04
N GLY A 558 -6.08 29.77 22.67
CA GLY A 558 -7.54 29.66 22.56
C GLY A 558 -8.06 29.06 21.24
N MET A 559 -7.20 28.60 20.34
CA MET A 559 -7.61 27.96 19.09
C MET A 559 -8.01 26.49 19.27
N PHE A 560 -7.36 25.83 20.20
CA PHE A 560 -7.60 24.41 20.53
C PHE A 560 -7.90 24.26 22.02
N THR A 561 -8.70 23.25 22.33
CA THR A 561 -8.92 22.80 23.70
C THR A 561 -8.06 21.58 23.96
N TYR A 562 -7.50 21.48 25.18
CA TYR A 562 -6.69 20.34 25.58
C TYR A 562 -7.52 19.41 26.47
N ASP A 563 -7.58 18.16 26.14
CA ASP A 563 -8.19 17.12 26.97
C ASP A 563 -7.12 16.46 27.85
N GLU A 564 -7.28 16.49 29.17
CA GLU A 564 -6.28 15.98 30.12
C GLU A 564 -6.24 14.45 30.17
N GLU A 565 -7.34 13.76 29.90
CA GLU A 565 -7.43 12.30 29.93
C GLU A 565 -6.69 11.69 28.71
N THR A 566 -6.96 12.20 27.52
CA THR A 566 -6.34 11.73 26.27
C THR A 566 -5.02 12.43 25.94
N ARG A 567 -4.75 13.59 26.57
CA ARG A 567 -3.62 14.47 26.26
C ARG A 567 -3.60 14.92 24.78
N THR A 568 -4.78 15.14 24.24
CA THR A 568 -4.95 15.56 22.83
C THR A 568 -5.61 16.92 22.70
N LEU A 569 -5.39 17.54 21.54
CA LEU A 569 -5.89 18.86 21.19
C LEU A 569 -7.07 18.73 20.24
N TRP A 570 -8.21 19.39 20.55
CA TRP A 570 -9.36 19.48 19.67
C TRP A 570 -9.68 20.92 19.31
N PHE A 571 -10.29 21.15 18.15
CA PHE A 571 -10.70 22.49 17.71
C PHE A 571 -11.64 23.16 18.73
N ASN A 572 -11.33 24.38 19.12
CA ASN A 572 -12.21 25.17 19.97
C ASN A 572 -13.35 25.79 19.14
N SER A 573 -14.58 25.32 19.38
CA SER A 573 -15.79 25.82 18.69
C SER A 573 -16.06 27.31 18.90
N ASP A 574 -15.70 27.82 20.06
CA ASP A 574 -15.94 29.22 20.51
C ASP A 574 -14.66 30.08 20.53
N SER A 575 -13.65 29.66 19.74
CA SER A 575 -12.45 30.46 19.59
C SER A 575 -12.75 31.87 19.06
N LEU A 576 -12.10 32.84 19.64
CA LEU A 576 -12.15 34.23 19.22
C LEU A 576 -11.22 34.53 18.06
N GLU A 577 -10.33 33.58 17.73
CA GLU A 577 -9.33 33.74 16.68
C GLU A 577 -9.97 33.69 15.27
N ALA A 578 -9.31 34.35 14.34
CA ALA A 578 -9.79 34.43 12.98
C ALA A 578 -9.66 33.07 12.27
N THR A 579 -10.55 32.79 11.31
CA THR A 579 -10.46 31.57 10.49
C THR A 579 -9.17 31.46 9.69
N MET A 580 -8.52 32.58 9.38
CA MET A 580 -7.25 32.63 8.67
C MET A 580 -6.12 31.94 9.44
N GLU A 581 -6.16 31.95 10.76
CA GLU A 581 -5.18 31.28 11.62
C GLU A 581 -5.29 29.77 11.55
N TYR A 582 -6.53 29.24 11.49
CA TYR A 582 -6.75 27.82 11.24
C TYR A 582 -6.29 27.38 9.85
N GLU A 583 -6.50 28.23 8.83
CA GLU A 583 -5.98 28.00 7.47
C GLU A 583 -4.45 27.95 7.47
N LEU A 584 -3.80 28.85 8.25
CA LEU A 584 -2.35 28.83 8.40
C LEU A 584 -1.85 27.53 9.03
N ILE A 585 -2.48 27.06 10.11
CA ILE A 585 -2.06 25.80 10.76
C ILE A 585 -2.21 24.63 9.79
N GLY A 586 -3.29 24.59 9.01
CA GLY A 586 -3.45 23.61 7.95
C GLY A 586 -2.33 23.66 6.90
N THR A 587 -1.98 24.88 6.46
CA THR A 587 -0.89 25.11 5.50
C THR A 587 0.47 24.70 6.07
N LEU A 588 0.74 25.01 7.34
CA LEU A 588 2.00 24.63 8.01
C LEU A 588 2.13 23.11 8.18
N LEU A 589 1.04 22.45 8.55
CA LEU A 589 1.03 20.98 8.65
C LEU A 589 1.33 20.35 7.30
N ALA A 590 0.72 20.86 6.24
CA ALA A 590 0.96 20.39 4.87
C ALA A 590 2.39 20.71 4.39
N LEU A 591 2.93 21.88 4.71
CA LEU A 591 4.32 22.25 4.40
C LEU A 591 5.33 21.36 5.13
N ALA A 592 5.06 20.98 6.37
CA ALA A 592 5.91 20.06 7.10
C ALA A 592 5.94 18.68 6.43
N ILE A 593 4.78 18.14 6.06
CA ILE A 593 4.68 16.88 5.30
C ILE A 593 5.43 16.99 3.97
N TYR A 594 5.20 18.09 3.24
CA TYR A 594 5.78 18.34 1.91
C TYR A 594 7.30 18.50 1.93
N ASN A 595 7.87 18.90 3.06
CA ASN A 595 9.31 19.02 3.28
C ASN A 595 9.87 17.88 4.17
N ALA A 596 9.13 16.81 4.38
CA ALA A 596 9.52 15.64 5.18
C ALA A 596 9.94 15.97 6.62
N VAL A 597 9.29 16.96 7.25
CA VAL A 597 9.52 17.34 8.65
C VAL A 597 8.47 16.70 9.54
N ILE A 598 8.93 15.94 10.53
CA ILE A 598 8.07 15.35 11.57
C ILE A 598 7.73 16.40 12.61
N LEU A 599 6.46 16.47 12.99
CA LEU A 599 5.94 17.43 13.95
C LEU A 599 5.55 16.76 15.27
N ASP A 600 5.86 17.41 16.37
CA ASP A 600 5.37 17.03 17.69
C ASP A 600 3.98 17.65 17.91
N VAL A 601 2.95 17.00 17.34
CA VAL A 601 1.55 17.42 17.45
C VAL A 601 0.71 16.35 18.14
N SER A 602 -0.10 16.78 19.10
CA SER A 602 -0.96 15.90 19.90
C SER A 602 -2.42 15.97 19.44
N PHE A 603 -2.66 15.83 18.12
CA PHE A 603 -4.02 15.72 17.62
C PHE A 603 -4.57 14.30 17.81
N PRO A 604 -5.87 14.16 18.21
CA PRO A 604 -6.51 12.86 18.20
C PRO A 604 -6.62 12.33 16.76
N HIS A 605 -6.75 11.01 16.62
CA HIS A 605 -6.91 10.35 15.32
C HIS A 605 -8.06 10.94 14.46
N LEU A 606 -9.07 11.54 15.10
CA LEU A 606 -10.17 12.22 14.44
C LEU A 606 -9.74 13.28 13.43
N VAL A 607 -8.68 14.03 13.71
CA VAL A 607 -8.19 15.09 12.79
C VAL A 607 -7.71 14.45 11.50
N TYR A 608 -6.96 13.36 11.61
CA TYR A 608 -6.46 12.63 10.43
C TYR A 608 -7.59 11.94 9.66
N LYS A 609 -8.59 11.35 10.36
CA LYS A 609 -9.81 10.84 9.74
C LYS A 609 -10.57 11.93 8.98
N LYS A 610 -10.72 13.11 9.56
CA LYS A 610 -11.38 14.25 8.89
C LYS A 610 -10.59 14.71 7.66
N ILE A 611 -9.25 14.82 7.73
CA ILE A 611 -8.41 15.17 6.56
C ILE A 611 -8.62 14.15 5.43
N MET A 612 -8.72 12.86 5.76
CA MET A 612 -8.96 11.79 4.80
C MET A 612 -10.45 11.62 4.41
N SER A 613 -11.31 12.55 4.85
CA SER A 613 -12.76 12.53 4.57
C SER A 613 -13.45 11.25 5.02
N CYS A 614 -12.95 10.59 6.09
CA CYS A 614 -13.61 9.44 6.70
C CYS A 614 -14.85 9.88 7.49
N THR A 615 -15.88 9.03 7.54
CA THR A 615 -17.03 9.24 8.42
C THR A 615 -16.62 9.04 9.87
N LEU A 616 -17.10 9.93 10.74
CA LEU A 616 -16.86 9.86 12.18
C LEU A 616 -18.11 9.34 12.90
N GLY A 617 -17.90 8.54 13.93
CA GLY A 617 -18.97 7.92 14.71
C GLY A 617 -18.79 8.04 16.23
N LEU A 618 -19.66 7.35 16.99
CA LEU A 618 -19.58 7.31 18.44
C LEU A 618 -18.25 6.72 18.96
N GLU A 619 -17.71 5.72 18.25
CA GLU A 619 -16.44 5.08 18.62
C GLU A 619 -15.28 6.08 18.56
N ASP A 620 -15.28 6.93 17.55
CA ASP A 620 -14.29 8.00 17.40
C ASP A 620 -14.41 9.03 18.53
N LEU A 621 -15.64 9.37 18.91
CA LEU A 621 -15.90 10.28 20.03
C LEU A 621 -15.43 9.67 21.35
N GLU A 622 -15.64 8.36 21.58
CA GLU A 622 -15.18 7.66 22.79
C GLU A 622 -13.66 7.70 22.96
N ILE A 623 -12.93 7.66 21.87
CA ILE A 623 -11.46 7.73 21.92
C ILE A 623 -10.97 9.16 22.17
N ALA A 624 -11.62 10.16 21.56
CA ALA A 624 -11.18 11.56 21.66
C ALA A 624 -11.69 12.28 22.90
N LEU A 625 -12.92 11.97 23.33
CA LEU A 625 -13.60 12.55 24.49
C LEU A 625 -14.22 11.41 25.30
N PRO A 626 -13.43 10.64 26.06
CA PRO A 626 -13.87 9.38 26.67
C PRO A 626 -15.02 9.51 27.65
N GLU A 627 -15.06 10.57 28.47
CA GLU A 627 -16.15 10.79 29.40
C GLU A 627 -17.49 10.97 28.70
N LEU A 628 -17.49 11.76 27.62
CA LEU A 628 -18.70 12.05 26.85
C LEU A 628 -19.17 10.81 26.09
N GLY A 629 -18.23 10.12 25.42
CA GLY A 629 -18.54 8.90 24.67
C GLY A 629 -19.08 7.78 25.56
N ARG A 630 -18.46 7.54 26.73
CA ARG A 630 -18.97 6.57 27.73
C ARG A 630 -20.42 6.91 28.18
N GLY A 631 -20.72 8.18 28.39
CA GLY A 631 -22.06 8.63 28.76
C GLY A 631 -23.12 8.32 27.68
N LEU A 632 -22.78 8.58 26.42
CA LEU A 632 -23.65 8.29 25.27
C LEU A 632 -23.83 6.78 25.07
N ARG A 633 -22.79 5.99 25.26
CA ARG A 633 -22.86 4.52 25.16
C ARG A 633 -23.72 3.93 26.28
N GLN A 634 -23.61 4.46 27.49
CA GLN A 634 -24.51 4.08 28.61
C GLN A 634 -25.98 4.39 28.30
N LEU A 635 -26.26 5.53 27.67
CA LEU A 635 -27.60 5.89 27.22
C LEU A 635 -28.14 4.87 26.19
N LEU A 636 -27.34 4.47 25.23
CA LEU A 636 -27.70 3.44 24.24
C LEU A 636 -27.93 2.07 24.87
N ALA A 637 -27.13 1.68 25.84
CA ALA A 637 -27.24 0.37 26.52
C ALA A 637 -28.38 0.29 27.54
N PHE A 638 -28.91 1.45 28.01
CA PHE A 638 -29.87 1.49 29.09
C PHE A 638 -31.21 0.84 28.72
N GLN A 639 -31.70 -0.07 29.56
CA GLN A 639 -32.93 -0.85 29.30
C GLN A 639 -34.16 -0.31 30.02
N GLY A 640 -34.03 0.66 30.96
CA GLY A 640 -35.11 1.25 31.70
C GLY A 640 -35.85 2.37 30.95
N ASN A 641 -36.60 3.17 31.67
CA ASN A 641 -37.27 4.37 31.15
C ASN A 641 -36.25 5.50 30.97
N VAL A 642 -35.81 5.73 29.72
CA VAL A 642 -34.79 6.71 29.34
C VAL A 642 -35.25 8.12 29.70
N GLU A 643 -36.52 8.46 29.46
CA GLU A 643 -37.08 9.78 29.66
C GLU A 643 -37.07 10.18 31.15
N GLU A 644 -37.42 9.25 32.03
CA GLU A 644 -37.46 9.50 33.47
C GLU A 644 -36.07 9.63 34.10
N VAL A 645 -35.11 8.81 33.63
CA VAL A 645 -33.80 8.72 34.26
C VAL A 645 -32.84 9.79 33.72
N TYR A 646 -32.78 9.96 32.40
CA TYR A 646 -31.84 10.90 31.81
C TYR A 646 -32.39 12.32 31.69
N GLN A 647 -33.69 12.49 31.57
CA GLN A 647 -34.36 13.82 31.48
C GLN A 647 -33.67 14.75 30.48
N ARG A 648 -33.33 14.23 29.30
CA ARG A 648 -32.65 14.96 28.22
C ARG A 648 -33.61 15.22 27.06
N ASN A 649 -33.45 16.39 26.43
CA ASN A 649 -34.06 16.73 25.16
C ASN A 649 -33.02 16.68 24.06
N PHE A 650 -33.44 16.90 22.81
CA PHE A 650 -32.49 16.96 21.67
C PHE A 650 -31.69 18.26 21.67
N GLU A 651 -30.93 18.46 22.73
CA GLU A 651 -30.10 19.65 22.98
C GLU A 651 -28.66 19.24 23.36
N TYR A 652 -27.73 20.11 23.02
CA TYR A 652 -26.33 20.08 23.47
C TYR A 652 -26.08 21.31 24.32
N SER A 653 -25.69 21.15 25.59
CA SER A 653 -25.34 22.23 26.49
C SER A 653 -23.88 22.15 26.89
N TYR A 654 -23.19 23.26 26.83
CA TYR A 654 -21.75 23.38 27.17
C TYR A 654 -21.46 24.76 27.77
N GLU A 655 -20.39 24.86 28.55
CA GLU A 655 -19.99 26.08 29.23
C GLU A 655 -18.94 26.83 28.36
N VAL A 656 -19.19 28.14 28.20
CA VAL A 656 -18.29 29.06 27.50
C VAL A 656 -18.18 30.35 28.27
N PHE A 657 -16.96 30.72 28.68
CA PHE A 657 -16.68 31.94 29.46
C PHE A 657 -17.53 32.10 30.71
N GLY A 658 -17.88 31.00 31.37
CA GLY A 658 -18.73 30.97 32.56
C GLY A 658 -20.25 31.06 32.31
N GLU A 659 -20.68 31.06 31.03
CA GLU A 659 -22.08 30.98 30.62
C GLU A 659 -22.41 29.64 30.00
N VAL A 660 -23.56 29.06 30.35
CA VAL A 660 -24.03 27.81 29.70
C VAL A 660 -24.75 28.16 28.41
N LYS A 661 -24.21 27.69 27.29
CA LYS A 661 -24.86 27.75 25.98
C LYS A 661 -25.60 26.45 25.71
N THR A 662 -26.79 26.54 25.15
CA THR A 662 -27.59 25.39 24.74
C THR A 662 -27.97 25.54 23.28
N VAL A 663 -27.76 24.47 22.50
CA VAL A 663 -28.04 24.42 21.07
C VAL A 663 -28.97 23.24 20.76
N GLU A 664 -30.01 23.47 19.98
CA GLU A 664 -30.89 22.40 19.50
C GLU A 664 -30.19 21.52 18.44
N LEU A 665 -30.18 20.19 18.65
CA LEU A 665 -29.61 19.24 17.73
C LEU A 665 -30.47 19.03 16.48
N LYS A 666 -31.74 19.35 16.57
CA LYS A 666 -32.70 19.41 15.45
C LYS A 666 -33.77 20.45 15.71
N PRO A 667 -34.48 20.97 14.68
CA PRO A 667 -35.50 21.99 14.87
C PRO A 667 -36.58 21.58 15.89
N GLY A 668 -36.81 22.40 16.93
CA GLY A 668 -37.74 22.12 18.03
C GLY A 668 -37.21 21.06 19.00
N GLY A 669 -35.90 20.74 18.95
CA GLY A 669 -35.28 19.72 19.78
C GLY A 669 -35.40 19.97 21.29
N SER A 670 -35.47 21.24 21.71
CA SER A 670 -35.67 21.64 23.12
C SER A 670 -36.97 21.08 23.76
N THR A 671 -37.96 20.75 22.93
CA THR A 671 -39.26 20.22 23.41
C THR A 671 -39.42 18.71 23.16
N ILE A 672 -38.43 18.06 22.53
CA ILE A 672 -38.51 16.64 22.20
C ILE A 672 -37.68 15.84 23.21
N PRO A 673 -38.31 15.05 24.10
CA PRO A 673 -37.59 14.24 25.07
C PRO A 673 -36.86 13.05 24.38
N VAL A 674 -35.71 12.70 24.91
CA VAL A 674 -34.97 11.52 24.51
C VAL A 674 -35.61 10.28 25.15
N THR A 675 -36.05 9.35 24.31
CA THR A 675 -36.77 8.14 24.68
C THR A 675 -36.00 6.90 24.19
N LYS A 676 -36.44 5.70 24.60
CA LYS A 676 -35.84 4.45 24.09
C LYS A 676 -35.97 4.32 22.57
N ALA A 677 -36.98 4.90 21.94
CA ALA A 677 -37.25 4.79 20.51
C ALA A 677 -36.40 5.74 19.64
N ASN A 678 -35.98 6.89 20.19
CA ASN A 678 -35.27 7.91 19.44
C ASN A 678 -33.84 8.18 19.95
N ARG A 679 -33.34 7.42 20.92
CA ARG A 679 -32.00 7.63 21.51
C ARG A 679 -30.86 7.43 20.52
N GLU A 680 -31.01 6.52 19.54
CA GLU A 680 -30.01 6.30 18.47
C GLU A 680 -29.90 7.55 17.59
N GLU A 681 -31.04 8.15 17.21
CA GLU A 681 -31.04 9.43 16.48
C GLU A 681 -30.42 10.56 17.32
N TYR A 682 -30.75 10.62 18.62
CA TYR A 682 -30.16 11.60 19.52
C TYR A 682 -28.65 11.49 19.58
N VAL A 683 -28.11 10.27 19.76
CA VAL A 683 -26.67 10.03 19.84
C VAL A 683 -26.00 10.36 18.52
N ALA A 684 -26.59 9.97 17.40
CA ALA A 684 -26.03 10.28 16.08
C ALA A 684 -25.94 11.80 15.84
N LEU A 685 -26.99 12.54 16.13
CA LEU A 685 -27.01 14.02 16.01
C LEU A 685 -26.05 14.68 17.00
N TYR A 686 -25.95 14.15 18.21
CA TYR A 686 -25.03 14.66 19.22
C TYR A 686 -23.56 14.49 18.78
N VAL A 687 -23.19 13.30 18.32
CA VAL A 687 -21.85 13.01 17.79
C VAL A 687 -21.53 13.90 16.59
N ASP A 688 -22.48 14.03 15.65
CA ASP A 688 -22.29 14.90 14.48
C ASP A 688 -22.12 16.37 14.89
N TYR A 689 -22.90 16.84 15.84
CA TYR A 689 -22.75 18.21 16.33
C TYR A 689 -21.35 18.45 16.92
N VAL A 690 -20.90 17.58 17.83
CA VAL A 690 -19.61 17.76 18.52
C VAL A 690 -18.43 17.62 17.57
N LEU A 691 -18.44 16.61 16.69
CA LEU A 691 -17.30 16.31 15.83
C LEU A 691 -17.28 17.09 14.51
N ASN A 692 -18.42 17.55 14.03
CA ASN A 692 -18.54 18.19 12.71
C ASN A 692 -19.15 19.60 12.80
N THR A 693 -20.39 19.74 13.24
CA THR A 693 -21.15 20.97 13.11
C THR A 693 -20.56 22.11 13.95
N SER A 694 -20.20 21.86 15.24
CA SER A 694 -19.65 22.86 16.14
C SER A 694 -18.31 23.45 15.69
N VAL A 695 -17.49 22.67 15.01
CA VAL A 695 -16.14 23.06 14.56
C VAL A 695 -16.06 23.26 13.04
N ALA A 696 -17.19 23.28 12.34
CA ALA A 696 -17.24 23.31 10.88
C ALA A 696 -16.48 24.49 10.27
N ARG A 697 -16.60 25.67 10.87
CA ARG A 697 -15.94 26.89 10.40
C ARG A 697 -14.42 26.80 10.53
N GLN A 698 -13.94 26.37 11.68
CA GLN A 698 -12.51 26.23 12.00
C GLN A 698 -11.88 25.15 11.13
N TYR A 699 -12.56 23.99 11.09
CA TYR A 699 -12.07 22.87 10.31
C TYR A 699 -12.07 23.15 8.80
N ALA A 700 -13.06 23.82 8.25
CA ALA A 700 -13.09 24.18 6.83
C ALA A 700 -11.89 25.04 6.42
N ALA A 701 -11.51 26.02 7.24
CA ALA A 701 -10.33 26.83 7.00
C ALA A 701 -9.02 26.00 7.10
N PHE A 702 -8.89 25.21 8.15
CA PHE A 702 -7.77 24.29 8.33
C PHE A 702 -7.61 23.34 7.14
N HIS A 703 -8.71 22.69 6.73
CA HIS A 703 -8.73 21.77 5.60
C HIS A 703 -8.38 22.47 4.27
N HIS A 704 -8.84 23.70 4.07
CA HIS A 704 -8.50 24.48 2.89
C HIS A 704 -6.99 24.73 2.83
N GLY A 705 -6.38 25.24 3.92
CA GLY A 705 -4.95 25.49 3.99
C GLY A 705 -4.11 24.22 3.76
N PHE A 706 -4.52 23.10 4.38
CA PHE A 706 -3.84 21.82 4.21
C PHE A 706 -3.78 21.37 2.74
N HIS A 707 -4.86 21.48 2.01
CA HIS A 707 -4.95 21.04 0.62
C HIS A 707 -4.41 22.03 -0.42
N GLN A 708 -3.94 23.19 0.00
CA GLN A 708 -3.21 24.10 -0.90
C GLN A 708 -1.82 23.57 -1.29
N VAL A 709 -1.18 22.81 -0.40
CA VAL A 709 0.19 22.32 -0.57
C VAL A 709 0.22 20.89 -1.03
N CYS A 710 -0.40 20.00 -0.26
CA CYS A 710 -0.35 18.56 -0.51
C CYS A 710 -1.22 18.13 -1.71
N ASN A 711 -0.64 17.30 -2.57
CA ASN A 711 -1.34 16.72 -3.71
C ASN A 711 -2.39 15.70 -3.24
N ARG A 712 -3.67 15.98 -3.51
CA ARG A 712 -4.79 15.10 -3.12
C ARG A 712 -4.69 13.70 -3.70
N GLU A 713 -4.16 13.56 -4.92
CA GLU A 713 -4.05 12.25 -5.58
C GLU A 713 -3.06 11.34 -4.83
N VAL A 714 -1.92 11.89 -4.43
CA VAL A 714 -0.91 11.15 -3.66
C VAL A 714 -1.39 10.90 -2.23
N LEU A 715 -2.02 11.90 -1.59
CA LEU A 715 -2.59 11.70 -0.25
C LEU A 715 -3.70 10.65 -0.22
N SER A 716 -4.49 10.49 -1.30
CA SER A 716 -5.55 9.47 -1.36
C SER A 716 -5.03 8.03 -1.30
N MET A 717 -3.73 7.82 -1.49
CA MET A 717 -3.09 6.51 -1.32
C MET A 717 -2.94 6.12 0.15
N PHE A 718 -2.94 7.11 1.05
CA PHE A 718 -2.75 6.90 2.48
C PHE A 718 -4.06 6.57 3.18
N ARG A 719 -3.93 5.83 4.27
CA ARG A 719 -4.96 5.71 5.30
C ARG A 719 -4.76 6.81 6.34
N TRP A 720 -5.76 7.06 7.18
CA TRP A 720 -5.64 8.07 8.23
C TRP A 720 -4.56 7.71 9.27
N GLU A 721 -4.37 6.41 9.57
CA GLU A 721 -3.32 5.89 10.46
C GLU A 721 -1.93 6.19 9.89
N GLU A 722 -1.76 5.94 8.61
CA GLU A 722 -0.50 6.21 7.90
C GLU A 722 -0.23 7.72 7.78
N LEU A 723 -1.27 8.54 7.59
CA LEU A 723 -1.13 10.00 7.61
C LEU A 723 -0.70 10.50 8.99
N GLN A 724 -1.24 9.92 10.07
CA GLN A 724 -0.81 10.22 11.43
C GLN A 724 0.67 9.90 11.64
N LEU A 725 1.11 8.73 11.20
CA LEU A 725 2.53 8.34 11.23
C LEU A 725 3.41 9.27 10.38
N LEU A 726 2.91 9.71 9.23
CA LEU A 726 3.63 10.65 8.36
C LEU A 726 3.86 12.00 9.04
N VAL A 727 2.87 12.51 9.77
CA VAL A 727 2.94 13.79 10.49
C VAL A 727 3.75 13.67 11.78
N CYS A 728 3.42 12.70 12.62
CA CYS A 728 3.94 12.61 13.97
C CYS A 728 5.18 11.71 14.10
N GLY A 729 5.50 10.91 13.08
CA GLY A 729 6.48 9.84 13.20
C GLY A 729 6.01 8.69 14.09
N SER A 730 6.84 7.65 14.19
CA SER A 730 6.63 6.52 15.09
C SER A 730 7.11 6.85 16.50
N SER A 731 6.42 6.31 17.49
CA SER A 731 6.86 6.29 18.90
C SER A 731 7.68 5.02 19.24
N ASP A 732 7.81 4.11 18.29
CA ASP A 732 8.60 2.89 18.48
C ASP A 732 10.09 3.22 18.32
N LEU A 733 10.83 3.05 19.41
CA LEU A 733 12.23 3.44 19.54
C LEU A 733 13.11 2.18 19.63
N ASP A 734 13.40 1.58 18.50
CA ASP A 734 14.33 0.46 18.38
C ASP A 734 15.78 0.98 18.35
N PHE A 735 16.41 1.02 19.54
CA PHE A 735 17.80 1.46 19.69
C PHE A 735 18.83 0.40 19.27
N ASP A 736 18.45 -0.87 19.15
CA ASP A 736 19.30 -1.92 18.59
C ASP A 736 19.49 -1.66 17.09
N ALA A 737 18.38 -1.38 16.38
CA ALA A 737 18.43 -0.97 14.98
C ALA A 737 19.14 0.37 14.74
N LEU A 738 19.12 1.30 15.72
CA LEU A 738 19.90 2.54 15.62
C LEU A 738 21.40 2.28 15.75
N GLU A 739 21.82 1.41 16.66
CA GLU A 739 23.22 1.02 16.83
C GLU A 739 23.78 0.42 15.54
N GLU A 740 23.06 -0.53 14.92
CA GLU A 740 23.44 -1.17 13.66
C GLU A 740 23.57 -0.18 12.50
N ALA A 741 22.73 0.87 12.47
CA ALA A 741 22.71 1.88 11.41
C ALA A 741 23.66 3.06 11.67
N THR A 742 24.35 3.11 12.82
CA THR A 742 25.17 4.25 13.23
C THR A 742 26.52 4.27 12.50
N HIS A 743 26.88 5.44 11.99
CA HIS A 743 28.17 5.69 11.36
C HIS A 743 29.14 6.36 12.35
N TYR A 744 30.41 5.98 12.31
CA TYR A 744 31.45 6.49 13.21
C TYR A 744 32.51 7.24 12.43
N GLU A 745 32.90 8.42 12.93
CA GLU A 745 33.84 9.31 12.26
C GLU A 745 34.93 9.82 13.20
N ASP A 746 35.93 10.51 12.68
CA ASP A 746 37.00 11.21 13.39
C ASP A 746 37.81 10.31 14.33
N GLY A 747 37.96 9.02 14.00
CA GLY A 747 38.76 8.06 14.73
C GLY A 747 37.96 7.18 15.69
N PHE A 748 36.66 7.34 15.77
CA PHE A 748 35.76 6.33 16.36
C PHE A 748 35.46 5.21 15.35
N THR A 749 35.32 4.02 15.89
CA THR A 749 34.86 2.83 15.20
C THR A 749 33.91 2.08 16.14
N GLU A 750 33.18 1.13 15.62
CA GLU A 750 32.30 0.24 16.39
C GLU A 750 33.09 -0.45 17.55
N ASP A 751 34.35 -0.80 17.32
CA ASP A 751 35.21 -1.44 18.28
C ASP A 751 35.83 -0.50 19.35
N SER A 752 35.66 0.80 19.23
CA SER A 752 36.16 1.78 20.18
C SER A 752 35.56 1.58 21.58
N ASN A 753 36.40 1.53 22.64
CA ASN A 753 35.91 1.32 24.01
C ASN A 753 34.87 2.36 24.42
N CYS A 754 35.05 3.62 24.03
CA CYS A 754 34.11 4.69 24.35
C CYS A 754 32.76 4.46 23.66
N ILE A 755 32.73 3.94 22.43
CA ILE A 755 31.49 3.63 21.67
C ILE A 755 30.77 2.42 22.27
N ARG A 756 31.52 1.36 22.63
CA ARG A 756 30.93 0.21 23.34
C ARG A 756 30.30 0.61 24.67
N ASP A 757 30.99 1.46 25.44
CA ASP A 757 30.47 1.98 26.68
C ASP A 757 29.26 2.88 26.45
N PHE A 758 29.24 3.68 25.39
CA PHE A 758 28.10 4.51 25.00
C PHE A 758 26.84 3.66 24.75
N TRP A 759 26.94 2.63 23.93
CA TRP A 759 25.77 1.78 23.63
C TRP A 759 25.31 0.97 24.85
N VAL A 760 26.23 0.44 25.67
CA VAL A 760 25.85 -0.20 26.95
C VAL A 760 25.07 0.75 27.86
N ILE A 761 25.44 2.03 27.89
CA ILE A 761 24.71 3.06 28.66
C ILE A 761 23.34 3.31 28.01
N VAL A 762 23.31 3.53 26.72
CA VAL A 762 22.08 3.89 25.99
C VAL A 762 21.02 2.79 26.08
N HIS A 763 21.40 1.52 25.92
CA HIS A 763 20.45 0.40 26.07
C HIS A 763 19.91 0.30 27.51
N ALA A 764 20.69 0.67 28.49
CA ALA A 764 20.28 0.67 29.90
C ALA A 764 19.49 1.92 30.34
N LEU A 765 19.35 2.94 29.48
CA LEU A 765 18.55 4.13 29.81
C LEU A 765 17.05 3.83 29.86
N PRO A 766 16.31 4.51 30.77
CA PRO A 766 14.86 4.56 30.72
C PRO A 766 14.37 5.17 29.40
N LEU A 767 13.15 4.80 28.98
CA LEU A 767 12.55 5.28 27.72
C LEU A 767 12.56 6.82 27.58
N GLU A 768 12.26 7.53 28.68
CA GLU A 768 12.26 9.00 28.69
C GLU A 768 13.65 9.60 28.46
N ASP A 769 14.71 9.00 28.98
CA ASP A 769 16.08 9.47 28.73
C ASP A 769 16.56 9.07 27.32
N LYS A 770 16.09 7.94 26.78
CA LYS A 770 16.29 7.56 25.38
C LYS A 770 15.64 8.60 24.43
N LYS A 771 14.42 9.05 24.73
CA LYS A 771 13.75 10.13 23.98
C LYS A 771 14.53 11.45 24.07
N LYS A 772 15.05 11.82 25.25
CA LYS A 772 15.88 13.02 25.41
C LYS A 772 17.18 12.91 24.61
N LEU A 773 17.83 11.75 24.59
CA LEU A 773 19.01 11.52 23.77
C LEU A 773 18.71 11.70 22.28
N LEU A 774 17.62 11.09 21.81
CA LEU A 774 17.20 11.26 20.42
C LEU A 774 16.90 12.71 20.09
N ARG A 775 16.15 13.42 20.96
CA ARG A 775 15.87 14.86 20.80
C ARG A 775 17.16 15.70 20.81
N PHE A 776 18.11 15.38 21.68
CA PHE A 776 19.42 16.05 21.75
C PHE A 776 20.21 15.90 20.45
N ALA A 777 20.23 14.68 19.87
CA ALA A 777 21.06 14.38 18.71
C ALA A 777 20.39 14.70 17.37
N THR A 778 19.05 14.64 17.28
CA THR A 778 18.30 14.75 16.01
C THR A 778 17.32 15.92 15.97
N GLY A 779 17.07 16.55 17.12
CA GLY A 779 16.07 17.60 17.27
C GLY A 779 14.63 17.08 17.48
N SER A 780 14.39 15.77 17.46
CA SER A 780 13.07 15.16 17.67
C SER A 780 13.18 13.92 18.53
N ASP A 781 12.21 13.66 19.37
CA ASP A 781 12.05 12.41 20.14
C ASP A 781 11.20 11.36 19.41
N ARG A 782 10.86 11.63 18.16
CA ARG A 782 10.10 10.78 17.26
C ARG A 782 10.94 10.31 16.09
N VAL A 783 10.54 9.20 15.51
CA VAL A 783 11.29 8.49 14.47
C VAL A 783 10.56 8.59 13.14
N PRO A 784 11.26 8.67 12.01
CA PRO A 784 10.64 8.50 10.70
C PRO A 784 9.85 7.18 10.60
N ILE A 785 8.88 7.11 9.72
CA ILE A 785 8.00 5.94 9.49
C ILE A 785 8.78 4.62 9.36
N ARG A 786 10.01 4.68 8.84
CA ARG A 786 10.87 3.50 8.64
C ARG A 786 11.64 3.04 9.86
N GLY A 787 11.41 3.63 11.01
CA GLY A 787 12.13 3.31 12.22
C GLY A 787 13.54 3.94 12.29
N LEU A 788 14.24 3.62 13.35
CA LEU A 788 15.58 4.13 13.63
C LEU A 788 16.66 3.53 12.71
N SER A 789 16.45 2.35 12.12
CA SER A 789 17.34 1.76 11.12
C SER A 789 17.59 2.64 9.89
N ASN A 790 16.64 3.50 9.56
CA ASN A 790 16.76 4.43 8.41
C ASN A 790 17.17 5.86 8.80
N LEU A 791 17.44 6.08 10.09
CA LEU A 791 17.97 7.35 10.57
C LEU A 791 19.49 7.34 10.35
N VAL A 792 19.99 8.17 9.43
CA VAL A 792 21.42 8.37 9.28
C VAL A 792 21.91 9.05 10.57
N PHE A 793 22.47 8.25 11.48
CA PHE A 793 23.01 8.71 12.76
C PHE A 793 24.52 8.64 12.74
N VAL A 794 25.19 9.71 13.12
CA VAL A 794 26.65 9.80 13.08
C VAL A 794 27.20 10.11 14.47
N ILE A 795 28.21 9.40 14.90
CA ILE A 795 28.95 9.69 16.12
C ILE A 795 30.41 9.97 15.80
N SER A 796 30.86 11.23 16.01
CA SER A 796 32.25 11.63 15.80
C SER A 796 32.99 11.88 17.10
N ARG A 797 34.27 11.62 17.07
CA ARG A 797 35.18 11.90 18.17
C ARG A 797 35.47 13.40 18.30
N ASN A 798 35.06 14.01 19.41
CA ASN A 798 35.28 15.43 19.71
C ASN A 798 36.47 15.65 20.65
N GLY A 799 37.66 15.16 20.24
CA GLY A 799 38.90 15.29 20.99
C GLY A 799 39.11 14.23 22.08
N PRO A 800 40.25 14.31 22.82
CA PRO A 800 40.58 13.36 23.85
C PRO A 800 39.71 13.52 25.11
N ASP A 801 39.95 12.68 26.12
CA ASP A 801 39.29 12.77 27.43
C ASP A 801 39.30 14.18 28.01
N SER A 802 38.19 14.71 28.34
CA SER A 802 37.98 16.06 28.86
C SER A 802 36.72 16.16 29.71
N ASP A 803 36.54 17.28 30.40
CA ASP A 803 35.30 17.57 31.13
C ASP A 803 34.21 18.25 30.27
N ARG A 804 34.43 18.40 28.98
CA ARG A 804 33.45 18.93 28.04
C ARG A 804 32.27 17.99 27.96
N LEU A 805 31.07 18.58 27.81
CA LEU A 805 29.84 17.82 27.53
C LEU A 805 29.83 17.37 26.07
N PRO A 806 29.15 16.27 25.75
CA PRO A 806 28.78 15.97 24.36
C PRO A 806 28.00 17.13 23.74
N THR A 807 28.18 17.33 22.46
CA THR A 807 27.40 18.30 21.64
C THR A 807 26.80 17.61 20.45
N ALA A 808 25.81 18.19 19.81
CA ALA A 808 25.15 17.61 18.65
C ALA A 808 24.87 18.64 17.56
N HIS A 809 24.96 18.20 16.31
CA HIS A 809 24.45 18.89 15.13
C HIS A 809 23.15 18.23 14.70
N THR A 810 22.05 18.71 15.24
CA THR A 810 20.69 18.14 15.02
C THR A 810 20.27 18.10 13.57
N CYS A 811 20.79 19.04 12.75
CA CYS A 811 20.57 19.12 11.33
C CYS A 811 21.02 17.86 10.59
N PHE A 812 22.11 17.25 11.06
CA PHE A 812 22.77 16.10 10.45
C PHE A 812 22.61 14.82 11.27
N ASN A 813 21.82 14.85 12.35
CA ASN A 813 21.68 13.76 13.33
C ASN A 813 23.05 13.30 13.84
N HIS A 814 23.93 14.25 14.14
CA HIS A 814 25.33 14.02 14.39
C HIS A 814 25.68 14.34 15.85
N LEU A 815 26.13 13.32 16.58
CA LEU A 815 26.59 13.42 17.97
C LEU A 815 28.12 13.56 18.01
N LEU A 816 28.60 14.61 18.64
CA LEU A 816 29.99 14.90 18.86
C LEU A 816 30.38 14.48 20.30
N LEU A 817 31.12 13.39 20.44
CA LEU A 817 31.42 12.77 21.72
C LEU A 817 32.93 12.86 22.06
N PRO A 818 33.36 13.51 23.14
CA PRO A 818 34.73 13.40 23.62
C PRO A 818 35.07 11.93 23.97
N GLU A 819 36.33 11.52 23.74
CA GLU A 819 36.81 10.18 24.09
C GLU A 819 37.00 10.04 25.59
N TYR A 820 35.89 9.83 26.33
CA TYR A 820 35.93 9.72 27.76
C TYR A 820 36.71 8.47 28.24
N SER A 821 37.47 8.63 29.32
CA SER A 821 38.37 7.58 29.87
C SER A 821 37.64 6.49 30.64
N SER A 822 36.38 6.72 31.07
CA SER A 822 35.60 5.74 31.81
C SER A 822 34.12 5.79 31.51
N ARG A 823 33.43 4.65 31.66
CA ARG A 823 31.99 4.51 31.47
C ARG A 823 31.19 5.41 32.42
N GLU A 824 31.64 5.54 33.67
CA GLU A 824 30.95 6.37 34.67
C GLU A 824 30.98 7.84 34.29
N LYS A 825 32.12 8.33 33.81
CA LYS A 825 32.31 9.71 33.35
C LYS A 825 31.46 9.95 32.11
N LEU A 826 31.48 9.03 31.12
CA LEU A 826 30.64 9.10 29.94
C LEU A 826 29.18 9.19 30.32
N LYS A 827 28.68 8.30 31.20
CA LYS A 827 27.28 8.28 31.64
C LYS A 827 26.88 9.61 32.31
N GLU A 828 27.71 10.11 33.24
CA GLU A 828 27.45 11.38 33.92
C GLU A 828 27.34 12.54 32.94
N ARG A 829 28.30 12.67 32.02
CA ARG A 829 28.37 13.76 31.06
C ARG A 829 27.26 13.68 30.03
N LEU A 830 26.92 12.47 29.56
CA LEU A 830 25.82 12.24 28.62
C LEU A 830 24.47 12.61 29.25
N LEU A 831 24.18 12.11 30.46
CA LEU A 831 22.94 12.45 31.16
C LEU A 831 22.84 13.95 31.47
N LEU A 832 23.93 14.60 31.81
CA LEU A 832 23.95 16.03 32.03
C LEU A 832 23.64 16.79 30.74
N ALA A 833 24.24 16.39 29.61
CA ALA A 833 24.00 17.00 28.31
C ALA A 833 22.54 16.88 27.87
N ILE A 834 21.99 15.67 27.89
CA ILE A 834 20.59 15.45 27.42
C ILE A 834 19.53 16.09 28.33
N ASN A 835 19.80 16.24 29.63
CA ASN A 835 18.88 16.91 30.57
C ASN A 835 18.97 18.45 30.52
N GLN A 836 20.10 18.99 30.08
CA GLN A 836 20.29 20.46 29.97
C GLN A 836 19.95 20.98 28.57
N ALA A 837 19.69 20.12 27.60
CA ALA A 837 19.39 20.48 26.23
C ALA A 837 18.07 21.28 26.04
N GLU A 838 17.17 21.26 27.01
CA GLU A 838 15.90 22.01 26.95
C GLU A 838 16.05 23.55 27.08
N GLY A 839 17.25 24.06 27.19
CA GLY A 839 17.52 25.50 27.33
C GLY A 839 18.64 26.08 26.47
N PHE A 840 19.33 25.26 25.68
CA PHE A 840 20.39 25.74 24.81
C PHE A 840 19.92 25.99 23.39
N GLY A 841 19.27 27.17 23.18
CA GLY A 841 19.36 27.82 21.89
C GLY A 841 20.83 28.08 21.56
N LEU A 842 21.26 27.82 20.36
CA LEU A 842 22.58 28.14 19.82
C LEU A 842 22.98 29.57 20.24
N ARG A 843 24.02 29.70 21.09
CA ARG A 843 24.77 30.93 21.24
C ARG A 843 25.93 30.95 20.28
#